data_355863560d49265cdd47e7b63fec7ca3
#
_entry.id   355863560d49265cdd47e7b63fec7ca3
#
_cell.length_a   1.000
_cell.length_b   1.000
_cell.length_c   1.000
_cell.angle_alpha   90.00
_cell.angle_beta   90.00
_cell.angle_gamma   90.00
#
_symmetry.space_group_name_H-M   'P 1'
#
loop_
_entity.id
_entity.type
_entity.pdbx_description
1 polymer ?
#
loop_
_entity_poly.entity_id
_entity_poly.type
_entity_poly.pdbx_seq_one_letter_code
_entity_poly.pdbx_strand_id
1 'polypeptide(L)'
;MTSTKRSGISRRGFLGATFAAGVLLVAEPSPIHASAAAGDVTLSAGGISILASVGGRIAIRDGSSVIRSQGSKFQIKDSSTGIQLSTGGTPSLVTLTDGTPGIRMDYTMPTAAGAVAVYGLFSVSTNHAHLEWHISGPSTLIPDGFLFSRAILSASEADRFVPITDWVRDDGGGIPFEETSGIAHVSTWNAQHGMFLLERSKQAWTNSTWIHSPGVLQADGSYVSQADFFFSDTRPSATAVMGTSRQLGVEIWTDKAFNIWETAGETMSVTALVANGCEAARDVKLSWWVRDYDGTILATEAVVTNVAATSTWQHTFSVSAPAQGIALAEISAASDADVAFARTTLTVLPSRQYLAGEASMFGIANYPWLQVPSATALLDLWQKVGINWVRISYEGGPGLPPSAFDERGMFHNVELQPSLEASDAVAAQWAAAKLATAVSAGASYFEVGNELNRPFNTGVAAQAYIDKALQPVVVQAATLANPPKILNNGLAGMDKPWVENFYAAGGWDLIDGFAYHPGRGNFTPDYIPTDENWEATSNGRYWNFYGGLLQLKELMAEYGEKEIWLTEAYACTRPNGWWNDTYRHAAENVLLTLALAKAEGIRCVCWYQFHDSVLGQPQVANAEDGEYHYGLMNRDVSAKPSLLAYATAARIFDQATFIGWLAFDDQNLRGLLFDTPDGEAAVLWSRADGYILNPDHAADDPHFAAPEVWVDPWPTKTNLTVSTAAESVTQLDSIGRSTALTVTNRTATLLLDGAPRIFFGLALSGAQEGALWTSGPVTVQARRDGERISLLVTVLNSAASNADIRVTTPFGENKLTKLSGGQTAEQNFPTESTEISNGQVTVAIYHWNNGNPDRTRYSVNYGAFTLRSWLAEN
;
A
#
# COMPACT_ATOMS: atom_id res chain seq x y z
N MET A 1 -11.98 -11.50 -39.93
CA MET A 1 -11.68 -11.77 -38.52
C MET A 1 -11.59 -10.41 -37.87
N THR A 2 -12.66 -10.02 -37.24
CA THR A 2 -12.91 -8.67 -36.77
C THR A 2 -12.32 -8.49 -35.36
N SER A 3 -11.26 -7.69 -35.26
CA SER A 3 -10.66 -7.25 -34.04
C SER A 3 -11.53 -6.18 -33.36
N THR A 4 -12.23 -6.53 -32.31
CA THR A 4 -12.88 -5.57 -31.44
C THR A 4 -11.78 -4.87 -30.58
N LYS A 5 -11.54 -3.61 -30.87
CA LYS A 5 -10.77 -2.71 -30.02
C LYS A 5 -11.50 -2.57 -28.69
N ARG A 6 -10.96 -3.14 -27.62
CA ARG A 6 -11.31 -2.72 -26.25
C ARG A 6 -10.71 -1.33 -26.04
N SER A 7 -11.56 -0.35 -25.88
CA SER A 7 -11.18 0.99 -25.45
C SER A 7 -10.67 0.90 -24.01
N GLY A 8 -9.39 1.05 -23.83
CA GLY A 8 -8.80 1.22 -22.49
C GLY A 8 -9.40 2.48 -21.87
N ILE A 9 -10.02 2.34 -20.72
CA ILE A 9 -10.42 3.46 -19.88
C ILE A 9 -9.12 4.08 -19.38
N SER A 10 -8.81 5.27 -19.85
CA SER A 10 -7.63 5.99 -19.45
C SER A 10 -7.77 6.38 -17.96
N ARG A 11 -6.72 6.22 -17.18
CA ARG A 11 -6.54 6.75 -15.81
C ARG A 11 -6.87 8.26 -15.64
N ARG A 12 -7.33 8.93 -16.70
CA ARG A 12 -7.65 10.36 -16.72
C ARG A 12 -8.82 10.81 -15.84
N GLY A 13 -9.63 9.89 -15.31
CA GLY A 13 -10.82 10.26 -14.54
C GLY A 13 -10.62 10.32 -13.02
N PHE A 14 -9.56 9.75 -12.48
CA PHE A 14 -9.52 9.43 -11.05
C PHE A 14 -8.87 10.50 -10.15
N LEU A 15 -7.84 11.18 -10.58
CA LEU A 15 -7.15 12.19 -9.77
C LEU A 15 -7.70 13.63 -9.94
N GLY A 16 -8.57 13.86 -10.91
CA GLY A 16 -9.16 15.20 -11.14
C GLY A 16 -10.45 15.49 -10.38
N ALA A 17 -11.11 14.49 -9.81
CA ALA A 17 -12.44 14.67 -9.19
C ALA A 17 -12.42 14.74 -7.64
N THR A 18 -11.32 14.43 -7.01
CA THR A 18 -11.27 14.32 -5.53
C THR A 18 -11.02 15.65 -4.81
N PHE A 19 -10.64 16.70 -5.50
CA PHE A 19 -10.29 17.97 -4.85
C PHE A 19 -11.23 19.16 -5.13
N ALA A 20 -12.35 18.96 -5.81
CA ALA A 20 -13.34 20.01 -5.99
C ALA A 20 -14.55 19.93 -5.04
N ALA A 21 -14.60 18.95 -4.15
CA ALA A 21 -15.48 19.01 -2.99
C ALA A 21 -14.81 19.92 -1.96
N GLY A 22 -15.10 21.20 -2.02
CA GLY A 22 -14.72 22.14 -0.98
C GLY A 22 -15.13 21.57 0.38
N VAL A 23 -14.17 21.06 1.13
CA VAL A 23 -14.35 20.78 2.54
C VAL A 23 -14.64 22.13 3.18
N LEU A 24 -15.93 22.42 3.41
CA LEU A 24 -16.26 23.37 4.44
C LEU A 24 -15.71 22.74 5.72
N LEU A 25 -14.52 23.17 6.13
CA LEU A 25 -14.03 23.00 7.49
C LEU A 25 -15.08 23.58 8.42
N VAL A 26 -16.04 22.75 8.82
CA VAL A 26 -16.79 23.01 10.04
C VAL A 26 -15.76 22.83 11.14
N ALA A 27 -15.35 23.92 11.75
CA ALA A 27 -14.51 23.91 12.94
C ALA A 27 -14.97 22.78 13.85
N GLU A 28 -14.03 21.98 14.34
CA GLU A 28 -14.34 20.95 15.34
C GLU A 28 -15.20 21.58 16.43
N PRO A 29 -16.36 21.01 16.73
CA PRO A 29 -17.08 21.46 17.88
C PRO A 29 -16.28 21.06 19.11
N SER A 30 -15.73 22.03 19.82
CA SER A 30 -15.23 21.83 21.18
C SER A 30 -16.22 20.96 21.96
N PRO A 31 -15.78 20.12 22.92
CA PRO A 31 -16.68 19.29 23.71
C PRO A 31 -17.76 20.18 24.34
N ILE A 32 -18.94 20.15 23.77
CA ILE A 32 -20.01 21.01 24.18
C ILE A 32 -20.71 20.29 25.32
N HIS A 33 -20.46 20.74 26.52
CA HIS A 33 -21.44 20.63 27.61
C HIS A 33 -22.62 21.52 27.26
N ALA A 34 -23.49 21.06 26.38
CA ALA A 34 -24.71 21.78 26.07
C ALA A 34 -25.72 21.47 27.18
N SER A 35 -25.95 22.43 28.07
CA SER A 35 -27.24 22.54 28.76
C SER A 35 -28.32 22.66 27.68
N ALA A 36 -29.43 21.90 27.80
CA ALA A 36 -30.53 21.99 26.86
C ALA A 36 -31.00 23.46 26.79
N ALA A 37 -30.99 24.03 25.57
CA ALA A 37 -31.52 25.37 25.36
C ALA A 37 -33.08 25.33 25.43
N ALA A 38 -33.72 26.46 25.67
CA ALA A 38 -35.16 26.51 25.65
C ALA A 38 -35.72 26.12 24.27
N GLY A 39 -36.44 25.01 24.21
CA GLY A 39 -36.98 24.42 22.98
C GLY A 39 -36.28 23.16 22.49
N ASP A 40 -35.21 22.74 23.11
CA ASP A 40 -34.58 21.43 22.82
C ASP A 40 -35.43 20.30 23.42
N VAL A 41 -35.44 19.15 22.75
CA VAL A 41 -36.17 17.96 23.17
C VAL A 41 -35.19 16.79 23.34
N THR A 42 -35.29 16.12 24.48
CA THR A 42 -34.53 14.91 24.77
C THR A 42 -35.48 13.73 24.99
N LEU A 43 -35.19 12.62 24.31
CA LEU A 43 -35.85 11.34 24.53
C LEU A 43 -34.80 10.35 25.02
N SER A 44 -35.06 9.66 26.12
CA SER A 44 -34.13 8.77 26.76
C SER A 44 -34.73 7.42 27.09
N ALA A 45 -33.94 6.35 26.91
CA ALA A 45 -34.27 5.02 27.37
C ALA A 45 -32.97 4.28 27.79
N GLY A 46 -32.98 3.66 28.98
CA GLY A 46 -31.73 3.11 29.52
C GLY A 46 -30.69 4.20 29.76
N GLY A 47 -29.49 3.97 29.29
CA GLY A 47 -28.38 4.96 29.28
C GLY A 47 -28.35 5.84 28.04
N ILE A 48 -29.12 5.49 27.01
CA ILE A 48 -29.07 6.11 25.68
C ILE A 48 -30.10 7.22 25.57
N SER A 49 -29.75 8.30 24.89
CA SER A 49 -30.67 9.38 24.61
C SER A 49 -30.45 9.99 23.22
N ILE A 50 -31.52 10.53 22.65
CA ILE A 50 -31.48 11.41 21.49
C ILE A 50 -31.82 12.83 21.98
N LEU A 51 -30.91 13.76 21.72
CA LEU A 51 -31.15 15.19 21.86
C LEU A 51 -31.43 15.78 20.48
N ALA A 52 -32.55 16.38 20.29
CA ALA A 52 -32.86 17.21 19.13
C ALA A 52 -32.94 18.69 19.57
N SER A 53 -32.16 19.54 18.90
CA SER A 53 -32.05 20.95 19.25
C SER A 53 -32.73 21.82 18.21
N VAL A 54 -33.22 22.96 18.66
CA VAL A 54 -33.75 23.99 17.78
C VAL A 54 -32.71 24.33 16.70
N GLY A 55 -33.13 24.39 15.45
CA GLY A 55 -32.26 24.61 14.32
C GLY A 55 -31.74 23.33 13.65
N GLY A 56 -32.20 22.14 14.10
CA GLY A 56 -32.01 20.86 13.37
C GLY A 56 -30.85 19.99 13.81
N ARG A 57 -30.15 20.34 14.87
CA ARG A 57 -29.08 19.49 15.39
C ARG A 57 -29.66 18.28 16.11
N ILE A 58 -29.10 17.11 15.85
CA ILE A 58 -29.42 15.85 16.50
C ILE A 58 -28.13 15.27 17.11
N ALA A 59 -28.25 14.75 18.33
CA ALA A 59 -27.16 14.06 18.99
C ALA A 59 -27.68 12.80 19.67
N ILE A 60 -27.00 11.66 19.42
CA ILE A 60 -27.19 10.42 20.15
C ILE A 60 -26.12 10.39 21.26
N ARG A 61 -26.55 10.10 22.47
CA ARG A 61 -25.72 10.18 23.66
C ARG A 61 -25.77 8.89 24.47
N ASP A 62 -24.65 8.58 25.10
CA ASP A 62 -24.56 7.67 26.24
C ASP A 62 -24.25 8.51 27.48
N GLY A 63 -25.23 8.63 28.40
CA GLY A 63 -25.15 9.57 29.51
C GLY A 63 -24.92 11.00 29.01
N SER A 64 -23.85 11.64 29.45
CA SER A 64 -23.45 12.99 29.00
C SER A 64 -22.65 13.03 27.71
N SER A 65 -22.11 11.89 27.28
CA SER A 65 -21.21 11.78 26.12
C SER A 65 -22.01 11.71 24.83
N VAL A 66 -21.67 12.56 23.86
CA VAL A 66 -22.24 12.51 22.50
C VAL A 66 -21.50 11.44 21.71
N ILE A 67 -22.18 10.43 21.22
CA ILE A 67 -21.58 9.33 20.45
C ILE A 67 -21.69 9.59 18.96
N ARG A 68 -22.82 10.13 18.52
CA ARG A 68 -23.07 10.54 17.15
C ARG A 68 -23.77 11.86 17.14
N SER A 69 -23.47 12.71 16.18
CA SER A 69 -24.22 13.95 16.01
C SER A 69 -24.34 14.33 14.55
N GLN A 70 -25.46 14.93 14.22
CA GLN A 70 -25.67 15.68 13.00
C GLN A 70 -25.62 17.16 13.34
N GLY A 71 -24.93 17.93 12.51
CA GLY A 71 -24.90 19.40 12.65
C GLY A 71 -26.26 20.05 12.41
N SER A 72 -26.32 21.36 12.59
CA SER A 72 -27.55 22.14 12.40
C SER A 72 -28.08 22.15 10.96
N LYS A 73 -27.30 21.70 10.00
CA LYS A 73 -27.71 21.59 8.61
C LYS A 73 -27.83 20.12 8.22
N PHE A 74 -29.02 19.74 7.82
CA PHE A 74 -29.25 18.45 7.22
C PHE A 74 -28.81 18.48 5.76
N GLN A 75 -28.09 17.46 5.31
CA GLN A 75 -27.61 17.36 3.95
C GLN A 75 -28.35 16.25 3.22
N ILE A 76 -28.90 16.57 2.06
CA ILE A 76 -29.33 15.57 1.09
C ILE A 76 -28.39 15.68 -0.10
N LYS A 77 -27.77 14.58 -0.46
CA LYS A 77 -27.05 14.46 -1.71
C LYS A 77 -28.04 14.05 -2.79
N ASP A 78 -28.18 14.90 -3.78
CA ASP A 78 -29.01 14.66 -4.97
C ASP A 78 -28.08 14.35 -6.14
N SER A 79 -28.31 13.22 -6.81
CA SER A 79 -27.51 12.78 -7.93
C SER A 79 -27.49 13.76 -9.13
N SER A 80 -28.53 14.59 -9.26
CA SER A 80 -28.65 15.55 -10.36
C SER A 80 -28.09 16.95 -10.04
N THR A 81 -28.15 17.37 -8.79
CA THR A 81 -27.84 18.75 -8.37
C THR A 81 -26.78 18.86 -7.30
N GLY A 82 -26.25 17.74 -6.83
CA GLY A 82 -25.22 17.69 -5.79
C GLY A 82 -25.79 17.84 -4.37
N ILE A 83 -24.96 18.32 -3.44
CA ILE A 83 -25.34 18.43 -2.03
C ILE A 83 -26.31 19.60 -1.80
N GLN A 84 -27.47 19.30 -1.26
CA GLN A 84 -28.48 20.27 -0.82
C GLN A 84 -28.45 20.39 0.71
N LEU A 85 -28.52 21.59 1.22
CA LEU A 85 -28.50 21.89 2.64
C LEU A 85 -29.86 22.39 3.14
N SER A 86 -30.34 21.84 4.24
CA SER A 86 -31.55 22.31 4.91
C SER A 86 -31.24 22.87 6.29
N THR A 87 -32.18 23.64 6.82
CA THR A 87 -32.17 24.05 8.21
C THR A 87 -33.36 23.42 8.92
N GLY A 88 -33.11 22.85 10.10
CA GLY A 88 -34.17 22.29 10.94
C GLY A 88 -34.98 23.36 11.71
N GLY A 89 -36.20 23.03 12.00
CA GLY A 89 -37.08 23.81 12.81
C GLY A 89 -36.95 23.51 14.31
N THR A 90 -38.10 23.60 15.00
CA THR A 90 -38.20 23.28 16.41
C THR A 90 -38.63 21.82 16.60
N PRO A 91 -37.87 21.00 17.37
CA PRO A 91 -38.28 19.65 17.66
C PRO A 91 -39.53 19.58 18.52
N SER A 92 -40.30 18.51 18.38
CA SER A 92 -41.48 18.23 19.19
C SER A 92 -41.56 16.75 19.59
N LEU A 93 -42.09 16.48 20.77
CA LEU A 93 -42.45 15.11 21.16
C LEU A 93 -43.73 14.70 20.43
N VAL A 94 -43.70 13.47 19.90
CA VAL A 94 -44.85 12.87 19.21
C VAL A 94 -45.03 11.42 19.68
N THR A 95 -46.22 10.87 19.42
CA THR A 95 -46.43 9.42 19.51
C THR A 95 -46.31 8.85 18.11
N LEU A 96 -45.43 7.87 17.93
CA LEU A 96 -45.23 7.17 16.66
C LEU A 96 -46.42 6.23 16.36
N THR A 97 -46.43 5.69 15.15
CA THR A 97 -47.54 4.81 14.68
C THR A 97 -47.71 3.55 15.50
N ASP A 98 -46.63 3.06 16.10
CA ASP A 98 -46.59 1.89 16.99
C ASP A 98 -46.96 2.22 18.45
N GLY A 99 -47.29 3.47 18.73
CA GLY A 99 -47.61 3.94 20.07
C GLY A 99 -46.43 4.36 20.94
N THR A 100 -45.21 4.22 20.46
CA THR A 100 -43.98 4.59 21.19
C THR A 100 -43.73 6.10 21.18
N PRO A 101 -43.10 6.68 22.22
CA PRO A 101 -42.64 8.05 22.19
C PRO A 101 -41.59 8.29 21.11
N GLY A 102 -41.69 9.39 20.40
CA GLY A 102 -40.71 9.81 19.40
C GLY A 102 -40.48 11.33 19.43
N ILE A 103 -39.47 11.74 18.70
CA ILE A 103 -39.20 13.16 18.38
C ILE A 103 -39.47 13.38 16.91
N ARG A 104 -40.23 14.40 16.57
CA ARG A 104 -40.39 14.91 15.22
C ARG A 104 -39.58 16.19 15.03
N MET A 105 -38.87 16.26 13.92
CA MET A 105 -38.12 17.44 13.48
C MET A 105 -38.44 17.75 12.02
N ASP A 106 -39.05 18.89 11.76
CA ASP A 106 -39.29 19.33 10.39
C ASP A 106 -38.11 20.17 9.88
N TYR A 107 -37.74 19.97 8.63
CA TYR A 107 -36.64 20.67 7.98
C TYR A 107 -37.11 21.45 6.77
N THR A 108 -36.56 22.62 6.58
CA THR A 108 -36.83 23.45 5.40
C THR A 108 -35.66 23.36 4.44
N MET A 109 -35.92 22.95 3.21
CA MET A 109 -34.90 22.85 2.17
C MET A 109 -35.36 23.61 0.93
N PRO A 110 -34.89 24.83 0.71
CA PRO A 110 -35.08 25.55 -0.53
C PRO A 110 -34.15 24.94 -1.61
N THR A 111 -34.70 24.53 -2.73
CA THR A 111 -33.93 24.10 -3.91
C THR A 111 -34.31 24.93 -5.13
N ALA A 112 -33.42 24.98 -6.14
CA ALA A 112 -33.71 25.64 -7.42
C ALA A 112 -34.87 24.95 -8.18
N ALA A 113 -35.14 23.69 -7.89
CA ALA A 113 -36.19 22.88 -8.53
C ALA A 113 -37.56 22.97 -7.84
N GLY A 114 -37.62 23.61 -6.67
CA GLY A 114 -38.84 23.72 -5.86
C GLY A 114 -38.64 23.37 -4.37
N ALA A 115 -39.68 23.39 -3.59
CA ALA A 115 -39.62 23.07 -2.18
C ALA A 115 -39.51 21.54 -1.96
N VAL A 116 -38.54 21.14 -1.16
CA VAL A 116 -38.42 19.79 -0.61
C VAL A 116 -38.88 19.81 0.83
N ALA A 117 -39.89 19.00 1.16
CA ALA A 117 -40.31 18.77 2.52
C ALA A 117 -39.55 17.59 3.12
N VAL A 118 -38.91 17.82 4.24
CA VAL A 118 -38.18 16.79 4.98
C VAL A 118 -38.64 16.84 6.42
N TYR A 119 -38.95 15.69 7.00
CA TYR A 119 -39.10 15.58 8.43
C TYR A 119 -38.40 14.30 8.95
N GLY A 120 -37.84 14.41 10.14
CA GLY A 120 -37.26 13.27 10.84
C GLY A 120 -38.18 12.78 11.94
N LEU A 121 -38.24 11.47 12.11
CA LEU A 121 -38.87 10.79 13.26
C LEU A 121 -37.79 9.98 13.98
N PHE A 122 -37.60 10.22 15.26
CA PHE A 122 -36.52 9.63 16.04
C PHE A 122 -37.09 8.96 17.28
N SER A 123 -36.64 7.74 17.52
CA SER A 123 -37.02 6.99 18.71
C SER A 123 -35.82 6.37 19.39
N VAL A 124 -35.97 6.03 20.67
CA VAL A 124 -34.93 5.40 21.46
C VAL A 124 -35.54 4.33 22.36
N SER A 125 -34.85 3.20 22.46
CA SER A 125 -35.10 2.14 23.43
C SER A 125 -33.86 1.90 24.29
N THR A 126 -33.86 0.93 25.18
CA THR A 126 -32.77 0.73 26.15
C THR A 126 -31.37 0.63 25.56
N ASN A 127 -31.25 0.05 24.38
CA ASN A 127 -29.97 -0.18 23.71
C ASN A 127 -29.99 0.19 22.22
N HIS A 128 -31.00 0.94 21.78
CA HIS A 128 -31.20 1.22 20.37
C HIS A 128 -31.73 2.63 20.15
N ALA A 129 -31.12 3.35 19.21
CA ALA A 129 -31.62 4.60 18.67
C ALA A 129 -31.97 4.41 17.19
N HIS A 130 -33.19 4.75 16.82
CA HIS A 130 -33.69 4.70 15.45
C HIS A 130 -33.97 6.12 14.94
N LEU A 131 -33.45 6.37 13.75
CA LEU A 131 -33.61 7.63 13.05
C LEU A 131 -34.19 7.38 11.68
N GLU A 132 -35.31 8.03 11.38
CA GLU A 132 -35.98 7.91 10.09
C GLU A 132 -36.27 9.30 9.54
N TRP A 133 -35.94 9.52 8.27
CA TRP A 133 -36.25 10.75 7.55
C TRP A 133 -37.18 10.48 6.39
N HIS A 134 -38.18 11.26 6.28
CA HIS A 134 -39.12 11.30 5.16
C HIS A 134 -38.85 12.51 4.30
N ILE A 135 -38.65 12.26 3.00
CA ILE A 135 -38.25 13.27 2.02
C ILE A 135 -39.26 13.27 0.89
N SER A 136 -39.93 14.39 0.67
CA SER A 136 -40.83 14.56 -0.46
C SER A 136 -40.51 15.86 -1.21
N GLY A 137 -40.50 15.80 -2.53
CA GLY A 137 -40.14 16.95 -3.36
C GLY A 137 -40.45 16.74 -4.81
N PRO A 138 -39.88 17.60 -5.69
CA PRO A 138 -40.10 17.46 -7.13
C PRO A 138 -39.63 16.09 -7.63
N SER A 139 -40.30 15.57 -8.65
CA SER A 139 -39.99 14.26 -9.26
C SER A 139 -38.57 14.12 -9.81
N THR A 140 -37.86 15.22 -9.94
CA THR A 140 -36.44 15.27 -10.38
C THR A 140 -35.47 15.09 -9.23
N LEU A 141 -35.94 15.15 -7.97
CA LEU A 141 -35.10 14.91 -6.81
C LEU A 141 -34.86 13.41 -6.66
N ILE A 142 -33.62 12.99 -6.64
CA ILE A 142 -33.20 11.61 -6.38
C ILE A 142 -32.23 11.67 -5.20
N PRO A 143 -32.72 11.56 -3.94
CA PRO A 143 -31.88 11.64 -2.78
C PRO A 143 -30.94 10.43 -2.71
N ASP A 144 -29.64 10.66 -2.81
CA ASP A 144 -28.63 9.63 -2.56
C ASP A 144 -28.50 9.29 -1.07
N GLY A 145 -28.96 10.19 -0.20
CA GLY A 145 -29.01 9.96 1.23
C GLY A 145 -28.70 11.19 2.08
N PHE A 146 -28.55 10.97 3.36
CA PHE A 146 -28.15 11.98 4.34
C PHE A 146 -26.83 11.59 5.01
N LEU A 147 -26.15 12.57 5.60
CA LEU A 147 -24.84 12.40 6.21
C LEU A 147 -24.94 12.62 7.72
N PHE A 148 -24.44 11.65 8.48
CA PHE A 148 -24.30 11.73 9.92
C PHE A 148 -22.83 11.97 10.31
N SER A 149 -22.58 13.01 11.09
CA SER A 149 -21.24 13.28 11.60
C SER A 149 -20.92 12.35 12.77
N ARG A 150 -19.73 11.77 12.72
CA ARG A 150 -19.15 10.98 13.80
C ARG A 150 -18.43 11.90 14.79
N ALA A 151 -19.09 12.27 15.88
CA ALA A 151 -18.60 13.34 16.72
C ALA A 151 -17.54 12.96 17.76
N ILE A 152 -17.41 11.68 18.20
CA ILE A 152 -16.66 11.43 19.44
C ILE A 152 -15.83 10.16 19.48
N LEU A 153 -16.01 9.22 18.61
CA LEU A 153 -15.05 8.13 18.61
C LEU A 153 -13.75 8.66 18.02
N SER A 154 -12.78 8.90 18.89
CA SER A 154 -11.42 9.04 18.43
C SER A 154 -11.13 7.85 17.53
N ALA A 155 -10.74 8.13 16.30
CA ALA A 155 -10.49 7.08 15.33
C ALA A 155 -9.36 6.14 15.79
N SER A 156 -8.43 6.65 16.56
CA SER A 156 -7.32 5.88 17.16
C SER A 156 -7.75 4.91 18.25
N GLU A 157 -8.98 5.00 18.77
CA GLU A 157 -9.48 4.17 19.87
C GLU A 157 -10.63 3.25 19.47
N ALA A 158 -11.13 3.38 18.24
CA ALA A 158 -12.22 2.58 17.74
C ALA A 158 -11.74 1.41 16.90
N ASP A 159 -12.06 0.23 17.33
CA ASP A 159 -11.91 -0.99 16.51
C ASP A 159 -13.19 -1.15 15.67
N ARG A 160 -13.03 -1.18 14.34
CA ARG A 160 -14.16 -1.23 13.41
C ARG A 160 -14.16 -2.51 12.63
N PHE A 161 -15.34 -3.06 12.46
CA PHE A 161 -15.59 -4.27 11.71
C PHE A 161 -16.69 -4.05 10.69
N VAL A 162 -16.43 -4.50 9.48
CA VAL A 162 -17.42 -4.54 8.41
C VAL A 162 -17.49 -5.99 7.93
N PRO A 163 -18.48 -6.76 8.36
CA PRO A 163 -18.47 -8.21 8.24
C PRO A 163 -18.92 -8.76 6.88
N ILE A 164 -19.10 -7.93 5.89
CA ILE A 164 -19.66 -8.37 4.59
C ILE A 164 -18.62 -8.62 3.52
N THR A 165 -17.39 -8.23 3.72
CA THR A 165 -16.30 -8.49 2.79
C THR A 165 -15.11 -9.02 3.56
N ASP A 166 -14.38 -9.94 2.95
CA ASP A 166 -13.12 -10.41 3.49
C ASP A 166 -12.12 -9.28 3.67
N TRP A 167 -11.27 -9.42 4.67
CA TRP A 167 -10.20 -8.48 4.95
C TRP A 167 -10.67 -7.07 5.30
N VAL A 168 -11.91 -6.89 5.73
CA VAL A 168 -12.45 -5.56 5.90
C VAL A 168 -12.54 -5.20 7.37
N ARG A 169 -11.61 -4.36 7.78
CA ARG A 169 -11.88 -3.28 8.72
C ARG A 169 -12.07 -2.02 7.89
N ASP A 170 -13.06 -1.21 8.26
CA ASP A 170 -13.24 0.08 7.62
C ASP A 170 -12.00 0.93 7.83
N ASP A 171 -11.34 1.35 6.76
CA ASP A 171 -10.18 2.23 6.79
C ASP A 171 -10.53 3.72 6.79
N GLY A 172 -11.78 4.04 7.08
CA GLY A 172 -12.24 5.41 7.08
C GLY A 172 -12.46 6.03 5.70
N GLY A 173 -12.13 5.31 4.63
CA GLY A 173 -12.33 5.78 3.26
C GLY A 173 -13.77 5.75 2.78
N GLY A 174 -14.61 4.99 3.47
CA GLY A 174 -15.99 4.76 3.09
C GLY A 174 -16.15 3.48 2.28
N ILE A 175 -16.90 2.53 2.83
CA ILE A 175 -17.21 1.25 2.21
C ILE A 175 -18.68 1.27 1.83
N PRO A 176 -19.05 1.27 0.53
CA PRO A 176 -20.41 1.04 0.14
C PRO A 176 -20.76 -0.41 0.32
N PHE A 177 -21.95 -0.62 0.78
CA PHE A 177 -22.54 -1.92 0.91
C PHE A 177 -23.54 -2.12 -0.21
N GLU A 178 -23.32 -3.12 -1.03
CA GLU A 178 -24.27 -3.43 -2.08
C GLU A 178 -25.59 -3.97 -1.52
N GLU A 179 -26.68 -3.58 -2.16
CA GLU A 179 -28.02 -4.07 -1.74
C GLU A 179 -28.13 -5.59 -1.81
N THR A 180 -27.45 -6.20 -2.74
CA THR A 180 -27.41 -7.64 -2.95
C THR A 180 -26.71 -8.41 -1.82
N SER A 181 -25.86 -7.74 -1.04
CA SER A 181 -25.15 -8.36 0.08
C SER A 181 -25.96 -8.38 1.37
N GLY A 182 -27.14 -7.77 1.40
CA GLY A 182 -28.00 -7.74 2.56
C GLY A 182 -27.80 -6.51 3.44
N ILE A 183 -27.62 -6.70 4.73
CA ILE A 183 -27.51 -5.57 5.63
C ILE A 183 -26.09 -5.08 5.67
N ALA A 184 -25.99 -3.79 5.40
CA ALA A 184 -24.82 -3.01 5.69
C ALA A 184 -24.81 -2.64 7.18
N HIS A 185 -23.75 -2.96 7.86
CA HIS A 185 -23.52 -2.48 9.20
C HIS A 185 -22.03 -2.23 9.44
N VAL A 186 -21.74 -1.37 10.38
CA VAL A 186 -20.40 -1.16 10.92
C VAL A 186 -20.51 -1.32 12.42
N SER A 187 -19.68 -2.17 13.00
CA SER A 187 -19.51 -2.21 14.44
C SER A 187 -18.20 -1.54 14.84
N THR A 188 -18.27 -0.76 15.90
CA THR A 188 -17.12 -0.08 16.47
C THR A 188 -17.04 -0.37 17.97
N TRP A 189 -15.83 -0.72 18.43
CA TRP A 189 -15.54 -0.81 19.85
C TRP A 189 -14.89 0.48 20.33
N ASN A 190 -15.41 1.02 21.40
CA ASN A 190 -14.80 2.15 22.09
C ASN A 190 -14.37 1.74 23.49
N ALA A 191 -13.06 1.58 23.68
CA ALA A 191 -12.48 1.15 24.95
C ALA A 191 -12.71 2.17 26.08
N GLN A 192 -12.81 3.48 25.77
CA GLN A 192 -13.04 4.52 26.74
C GLN A 192 -14.46 4.45 27.34
N HIS A 193 -15.43 4.07 26.54
CA HIS A 193 -16.82 3.92 26.95
C HIS A 193 -17.19 2.48 27.30
N GLY A 194 -16.32 1.52 27.00
CA GLY A 194 -16.59 0.10 27.25
C GLY A 194 -17.79 -0.42 26.46
N MET A 195 -17.99 0.07 25.23
CA MET A 195 -19.14 -0.30 24.43
C MET A 195 -18.82 -0.59 22.98
N PHE A 196 -19.62 -1.46 22.39
CA PHE A 196 -19.81 -1.59 20.95
C PHE A 196 -20.96 -0.73 20.48
N LEU A 197 -20.75 -0.05 19.37
CA LEU A 197 -21.77 0.62 18.61
C LEU A 197 -21.91 -0.10 17.26
N LEU A 198 -23.06 -0.64 16.99
CA LEU A 198 -23.45 -1.18 15.70
C LEU A 198 -24.27 -0.14 14.97
N GLU A 199 -23.79 0.30 13.85
CA GLU A 199 -24.44 1.25 12.95
C GLU A 199 -24.99 0.49 11.75
N ARG A 200 -26.27 0.62 11.48
CA ARG A 200 -26.97 -0.09 10.43
C ARG A 200 -27.84 0.84 9.62
N SER A 201 -27.80 0.70 8.32
CA SER A 201 -28.79 1.27 7.42
C SER A 201 -28.90 0.40 6.17
N LYS A 202 -29.99 0.57 5.40
CA LYS A 202 -30.26 -0.27 4.22
C LYS A 202 -29.35 0.08 3.07
N GLN A 203 -28.30 0.46 2.99
CA GLN A 203 -27.27 0.87 2.06
C GLN A 203 -26.38 1.95 2.70
N ALA A 204 -25.92 1.65 3.90
CA ALA A 204 -24.99 2.56 4.55
C ALA A 204 -23.59 2.36 4.01
N TRP A 205 -22.85 3.44 3.93
CA TRP A 205 -21.41 3.40 3.88
C TRP A 205 -20.85 4.41 4.86
N THR A 206 -19.68 4.13 5.38
CA THR A 206 -19.03 5.01 6.34
C THR A 206 -17.68 5.45 5.82
N ASN A 207 -17.32 6.68 6.17
CA ASN A 207 -15.93 7.10 6.17
C ASN A 207 -15.54 7.42 7.62
N SER A 208 -14.36 7.94 7.84
CA SER A 208 -13.87 8.26 9.17
C SER A 208 -14.78 9.20 9.98
N THR A 209 -15.60 9.99 9.32
CA THR A 209 -16.39 11.07 9.92
C THR A 209 -17.90 10.98 9.69
N TRP A 210 -18.34 10.21 8.71
CA TRP A 210 -19.71 10.26 8.21
C TRP A 210 -20.32 8.88 8.03
N ILE A 211 -21.61 8.78 8.31
CA ILE A 211 -22.46 7.68 7.89
C ILE A 211 -23.40 8.22 6.83
N HIS A 212 -23.49 7.50 5.73
CA HIS A 212 -24.36 7.82 4.62
C HIS A 212 -25.46 6.79 4.51
N SER A 213 -26.70 7.24 4.52
CA SER A 213 -27.88 6.39 4.40
C SER A 213 -28.76 6.88 3.25
N PRO A 214 -28.81 6.12 2.14
CA PRO A 214 -29.59 6.53 0.98
C PRO A 214 -31.10 6.47 1.22
N GLY A 215 -31.83 7.27 0.46
CA GLY A 215 -33.27 7.24 0.44
C GLY A 215 -33.84 6.07 -0.36
N VAL A 216 -34.82 5.40 0.19
CA VAL A 216 -35.59 4.35 -0.48
C VAL A 216 -36.89 4.91 -1.00
N LEU A 217 -37.13 4.83 -2.31
CA LEU A 217 -38.36 5.30 -2.95
C LEU A 217 -39.58 4.52 -2.42
N GLN A 218 -40.59 5.23 -2.00
CA GLN A 218 -41.86 4.70 -1.53
C GLN A 218 -42.90 4.69 -2.67
N ALA A 219 -44.00 3.95 -2.46
CA ALA A 219 -45.06 3.83 -3.44
C ALA A 219 -45.78 5.16 -3.72
N ASP A 220 -45.77 6.12 -2.79
CA ASP A 220 -46.33 7.44 -2.92
C ASP A 220 -45.40 8.47 -3.58
N GLY A 221 -44.21 8.04 -4.00
CA GLY A 221 -43.20 8.89 -4.63
C GLY A 221 -42.33 9.66 -3.63
N SER A 222 -42.49 9.49 -2.35
CA SER A 222 -41.57 9.99 -1.32
C SER A 222 -40.37 9.06 -1.14
N TYR A 223 -39.37 9.53 -0.43
CA TYR A 223 -38.22 8.73 -0.03
C TYR A 223 -38.16 8.62 1.48
N VAL A 224 -37.76 7.44 1.95
CA VAL A 224 -37.48 7.20 3.37
C VAL A 224 -36.06 6.74 3.52
N SER A 225 -35.32 7.40 4.43
CA SER A 225 -33.95 7.05 4.78
C SER A 225 -33.90 6.72 6.26
N GLN A 226 -33.26 5.61 6.61
CA GLN A 226 -33.25 5.09 7.97
C GLN A 226 -31.83 4.80 8.42
N ALA A 227 -31.56 5.00 9.72
CA ALA A 227 -30.35 4.57 10.37
C ALA A 227 -30.67 4.06 11.79
N ASP A 228 -30.08 2.95 12.12
CA ASP A 228 -30.20 2.30 13.42
C ASP A 228 -28.84 2.27 14.11
N PHE A 229 -28.83 2.57 15.39
CA PHE A 229 -27.65 2.59 16.24
C PHE A 229 -27.92 1.70 17.45
N PHE A 230 -27.24 0.56 17.50
CA PHE A 230 -27.35 -0.40 18.57
C PHE A 230 -26.13 -0.32 19.49
N PHE A 231 -26.37 -0.37 20.79
CA PHE A 231 -25.36 -0.24 21.83
C PHE A 231 -25.27 -1.52 22.63
N SER A 232 -24.06 -1.99 22.87
CA SER A 232 -23.81 -3.19 23.64
C SER A 232 -22.50 -3.05 24.43
N ASP A 233 -22.48 -3.62 25.63
CA ASP A 233 -21.27 -3.80 26.43
C ASP A 233 -20.44 -5.02 25.98
N THR A 234 -21.01 -5.83 25.10
CA THR A 234 -20.35 -7.01 24.55
C THR A 234 -20.55 -7.08 23.06
N ARG A 235 -19.49 -7.43 22.33
CA ARG A 235 -19.51 -7.61 20.90
C ARG A 235 -20.57 -8.62 20.39
N PRO A 236 -20.76 -9.79 21.02
CA PRO A 236 -21.80 -10.72 20.65
C PRO A 236 -23.20 -10.13 20.66
N SER A 237 -23.53 -9.32 21.69
CA SER A 237 -24.85 -8.72 21.79
C SER A 237 -25.11 -7.69 20.68
N ALA A 238 -24.11 -6.88 20.32
CA ALA A 238 -24.21 -5.94 19.22
C ALA A 238 -24.49 -6.66 17.89
N THR A 239 -23.78 -7.75 17.63
CA THR A 239 -23.95 -8.53 16.40
C THR A 239 -25.30 -9.25 16.37
N ALA A 240 -25.81 -9.72 17.52
CA ALA A 240 -27.11 -10.40 17.61
C ALA A 240 -28.29 -9.50 17.23
N VAL A 241 -28.20 -8.21 17.54
CA VAL A 241 -29.28 -7.22 17.27
C VAL A 241 -29.35 -6.89 15.77
N MET A 242 -28.36 -7.25 15.01
CA MET A 242 -28.16 -6.84 13.64
C MET A 242 -29.31 -7.21 12.70
N GLY A 243 -29.92 -8.36 12.82
CA GLY A 243 -30.94 -8.84 11.90
C GLY A 243 -30.51 -8.61 10.42
N THR A 244 -30.11 -9.61 9.71
CA THR A 244 -29.55 -9.45 8.38
C THR A 244 -30.50 -9.94 7.30
N SER A 245 -30.49 -9.37 6.12
CA SER A 245 -31.07 -9.97 4.94
C SER A 245 -30.22 -11.15 4.45
N ARG A 246 -28.96 -11.24 4.81
CA ARG A 246 -28.20 -12.48 4.87
C ARG A 246 -28.66 -13.26 6.07
N GLN A 247 -29.00 -14.48 5.86
CA GLN A 247 -29.50 -15.37 6.91
C GLN A 247 -28.40 -15.78 7.88
N LEU A 248 -27.15 -15.82 7.44
CA LEU A 248 -25.99 -16.04 8.29
C LEU A 248 -24.97 -14.93 8.15
N GLY A 249 -24.34 -14.60 9.26
CA GLY A 249 -23.14 -13.77 9.30
C GLY A 249 -22.04 -14.44 10.10
N VAL A 250 -20.80 -14.22 9.76
CA VAL A 250 -19.65 -14.64 10.56
C VAL A 250 -18.68 -13.47 10.74
N GLU A 251 -18.20 -13.29 11.94
CA GLU A 251 -17.22 -12.29 12.33
C GLU A 251 -16.11 -12.99 13.09
N ILE A 252 -14.86 -12.58 12.87
CA ILE A 252 -13.71 -13.17 13.55
C ILE A 252 -12.81 -12.10 14.17
N TRP A 253 -12.13 -12.46 15.24
CA TRP A 253 -11.12 -11.63 15.88
C TRP A 253 -10.12 -12.46 16.66
N THR A 254 -8.99 -11.85 17.01
CA THR A 254 -8.01 -12.40 17.95
C THR A 254 -7.83 -11.43 19.13
N ASP A 255 -7.12 -11.85 20.16
CA ASP A 255 -6.74 -11.01 21.29
C ASP A 255 -5.42 -10.23 21.05
N LYS A 256 -4.79 -10.41 19.88
CA LYS A 256 -3.52 -9.78 19.53
C LYS A 256 -3.72 -8.62 18.59
N ALA A 257 -3.04 -7.51 18.87
CA ALA A 257 -2.97 -6.40 17.95
C ALA A 257 -2.37 -6.87 16.61
N PHE A 258 -3.03 -6.49 15.49
CA PHE A 258 -2.62 -6.87 14.14
C PHE A 258 -2.56 -8.39 13.87
N ASN A 259 -3.12 -9.22 14.76
CA ASN A 259 -3.01 -10.67 14.73
C ASN A 259 -1.53 -11.14 14.70
N ILE A 260 -0.66 -10.45 15.47
CA ILE A 260 0.78 -10.73 15.54
C ILE A 260 1.15 -11.28 16.92
N TRP A 261 1.76 -12.46 16.93
CA TRP A 261 2.41 -13.10 18.07
C TRP A 261 3.93 -12.91 17.99
N GLU A 262 4.61 -12.98 19.13
CA GLU A 262 6.05 -12.76 19.17
C GLU A 262 6.85 -14.04 19.41
N THR A 263 6.21 -15.07 19.92
CA THR A 263 6.88 -16.27 20.40
C THR A 263 6.40 -17.52 19.65
N ALA A 264 7.34 -18.30 19.16
CA ALA A 264 7.07 -19.63 18.61
C ALA A 264 6.46 -20.56 19.68
N GLY A 265 5.52 -21.43 19.26
CA GLY A 265 4.83 -22.37 20.14
C GLY A 265 3.72 -21.77 21.00
N GLU A 266 3.53 -20.44 20.96
CA GLU A 266 2.38 -19.79 21.60
C GLU A 266 1.08 -20.26 20.92
N THR A 267 -0.03 -20.31 21.64
CA THR A 267 -1.31 -20.65 21.05
C THR A 267 -1.90 -19.45 20.35
N MET A 268 -2.14 -19.58 19.06
CA MET A 268 -2.88 -18.59 18.27
C MET A 268 -4.35 -18.95 18.28
N SER A 269 -5.16 -18.08 18.87
CA SER A 269 -6.60 -18.30 19.01
C SER A 269 -7.39 -17.31 18.17
N VAL A 270 -8.35 -17.82 17.39
CA VAL A 270 -9.29 -17.04 16.59
C VAL A 270 -10.70 -17.31 17.10
N THR A 271 -11.38 -16.30 17.58
CA THR A 271 -12.79 -16.41 17.96
C THR A 271 -13.67 -16.05 16.77
N ALA A 272 -14.56 -16.96 16.43
CA ALA A 272 -15.58 -16.76 15.41
C ALA A 272 -16.93 -16.58 16.08
N LEU A 273 -17.65 -15.52 15.68
CA LEU A 273 -19.04 -15.26 16.06
C LEU A 273 -19.91 -15.51 14.84
N VAL A 274 -20.85 -16.46 15.00
CA VAL A 274 -21.88 -16.72 13.99
C VAL A 274 -23.16 -16.01 14.43
N ALA A 275 -23.74 -15.23 13.54
CA ALA A 275 -25.03 -14.59 13.72
C ALA A 275 -26.08 -15.28 12.83
N ASN A 276 -27.16 -15.75 13.43
CA ASN A 276 -28.36 -16.19 12.73
C ASN A 276 -29.39 -15.05 12.74
N GLY A 277 -29.53 -14.37 11.60
CA GLY A 277 -30.47 -13.27 11.43
C GLY A 277 -31.91 -13.71 11.10
N CYS A 278 -32.19 -15.03 11.02
CA CYS A 278 -33.50 -15.55 10.70
C CYS A 278 -34.42 -15.59 11.92
N GLU A 279 -35.71 -15.60 11.65
CA GLU A 279 -36.76 -15.81 12.67
C GLU A 279 -36.90 -17.26 13.17
N ALA A 280 -36.13 -18.20 12.61
CA ALA A 280 -36.07 -19.58 13.00
C ALA A 280 -34.67 -20.00 13.45
N ALA A 281 -34.59 -20.95 14.38
CA ALA A 281 -33.31 -21.55 14.73
C ALA A 281 -32.76 -22.39 13.56
N ARG A 282 -31.45 -22.42 13.43
CA ARG A 282 -30.75 -23.09 12.33
C ARG A 282 -29.60 -23.95 12.83
N ASP A 283 -29.42 -25.10 12.20
CA ASP A 283 -28.20 -25.86 12.34
C ASP A 283 -27.12 -25.24 11.46
N VAL A 284 -26.05 -24.83 12.09
CA VAL A 284 -24.91 -24.20 11.42
C VAL A 284 -23.68 -25.07 11.57
N LYS A 285 -23.05 -25.39 10.46
CA LYS A 285 -21.71 -25.96 10.42
C LYS A 285 -20.70 -24.85 10.32
N LEU A 286 -19.93 -24.63 11.38
CA LEU A 286 -18.79 -23.74 11.39
C LEU A 286 -17.55 -24.58 11.11
N SER A 287 -16.84 -24.25 10.04
CA SER A 287 -15.60 -24.92 9.63
C SER A 287 -14.47 -23.92 9.56
N TRP A 288 -13.29 -24.35 9.98
CA TRP A 288 -12.12 -23.54 9.76
C TRP A 288 -10.98 -24.38 9.20
N TRP A 289 -10.07 -23.74 8.48
CA TRP A 289 -8.78 -24.26 8.11
C TRP A 289 -7.71 -23.16 8.16
N VAL A 290 -6.49 -23.58 8.44
CA VAL A 290 -5.33 -22.71 8.51
C VAL A 290 -4.25 -23.28 7.61
N ARG A 291 -3.70 -22.47 6.72
CA ARG A 291 -2.57 -22.82 5.85
C ARG A 291 -1.37 -21.95 6.18
N ASP A 292 -0.18 -22.55 6.16
CA ASP A 292 1.07 -21.80 6.27
C ASP A 292 1.44 -21.10 4.96
N TYR A 293 2.58 -20.42 4.98
CA TYR A 293 3.11 -19.69 3.82
C TYR A 293 3.38 -20.57 2.59
N ASP A 294 3.62 -21.87 2.77
CA ASP A 294 3.83 -22.83 1.69
C ASP A 294 2.53 -23.54 1.26
N GLY A 295 1.40 -23.16 1.85
CA GLY A 295 0.10 -23.75 1.55
C GLY A 295 -0.19 -25.05 2.31
N THR A 296 0.69 -25.46 3.23
CA THR A 296 0.49 -26.66 4.07
C THR A 296 -0.62 -26.41 5.07
N ILE A 297 -1.56 -27.33 5.19
CA ILE A 297 -2.63 -27.22 6.19
C ILE A 297 -2.04 -27.50 7.58
N LEU A 298 -2.07 -26.49 8.44
CA LEU A 298 -1.64 -26.56 9.84
C LEU A 298 -2.75 -27.06 10.76
N ALA A 299 -3.99 -26.68 10.48
CA ALA A 299 -5.15 -27.05 11.27
C ALA A 299 -6.41 -27.08 10.41
N THR A 300 -7.33 -27.97 10.78
CA THR A 300 -8.70 -28.00 10.25
C THR A 300 -9.62 -28.55 11.34
N GLU A 301 -10.76 -27.91 11.51
CA GLU A 301 -11.78 -28.31 12.47
C GLU A 301 -13.16 -27.93 11.95
N ALA A 302 -14.18 -28.66 12.34
CA ALA A 302 -15.56 -28.32 12.06
C ALA A 302 -16.44 -28.63 13.27
N VAL A 303 -17.31 -27.67 13.61
CA VAL A 303 -18.26 -27.79 14.70
C VAL A 303 -19.66 -27.57 14.14
N VAL A 304 -20.62 -28.37 14.56
CA VAL A 304 -22.03 -28.18 14.22
C VAL A 304 -22.79 -27.77 15.48
N THR A 305 -23.58 -26.74 15.38
CA THR A 305 -24.39 -26.22 16.48
C THR A 305 -25.73 -25.73 15.98
N ASN A 306 -26.75 -25.72 16.87
CA ASN A 306 -28.02 -25.08 16.59
C ASN A 306 -27.98 -23.66 17.13
N VAL A 307 -28.06 -22.66 16.22
CA VAL A 307 -28.10 -21.24 16.57
C VAL A 307 -29.54 -20.77 16.59
N ALA A 308 -30.02 -20.32 17.75
CA ALA A 308 -31.39 -19.89 17.92
C ALA A 308 -31.77 -18.73 16.96
N ALA A 309 -33.04 -18.50 16.76
CA ALA A 309 -33.56 -17.40 15.97
C ALA A 309 -33.05 -16.07 16.48
N THR A 310 -32.65 -15.16 15.58
CA THR A 310 -32.15 -13.81 15.89
C THR A 310 -31.11 -13.78 17.01
N SER A 311 -30.19 -14.75 17.01
CA SER A 311 -29.18 -14.88 18.05
C SER A 311 -27.80 -15.17 17.48
N THR A 312 -26.80 -15.14 18.36
CA THR A 312 -25.42 -15.44 18.02
C THR A 312 -24.90 -16.63 18.80
N TRP A 313 -23.89 -17.22 18.24
CA TRP A 313 -23.07 -18.26 18.89
C TRP A 313 -21.61 -18.03 18.56
N GLN A 314 -20.74 -18.26 19.52
CA GLN A 314 -19.32 -18.11 19.30
C GLN A 314 -18.55 -19.39 19.57
N HIS A 315 -17.46 -19.54 18.85
CA HIS A 315 -16.50 -20.63 19.03
C HIS A 315 -15.08 -20.11 18.85
N THR A 316 -14.14 -20.65 19.63
CA THR A 316 -12.74 -20.28 19.52
C THR A 316 -11.95 -21.45 18.97
N PHE A 317 -11.36 -21.26 17.83
CA PHE A 317 -10.39 -22.17 17.24
C PHE A 317 -8.98 -21.82 17.70
N SER A 318 -8.10 -22.82 17.72
CA SER A 318 -6.73 -22.63 18.15
C SER A 318 -5.76 -23.46 17.33
N VAL A 319 -4.59 -22.89 17.05
CA VAL A 319 -3.46 -23.54 16.40
C VAL A 319 -2.17 -23.13 17.10
N SER A 320 -1.18 -24.02 17.13
CA SER A 320 0.14 -23.68 17.67
C SER A 320 0.90 -22.79 16.70
N ALA A 321 1.45 -21.69 17.19
CA ALA A 321 2.25 -20.78 16.41
C ALA A 321 3.48 -21.52 15.84
N PRO A 322 3.75 -21.42 14.52
CA PRO A 322 5.01 -21.90 13.97
C PRO A 322 6.19 -21.12 14.56
N ALA A 323 7.39 -21.37 14.08
CA ALA A 323 8.52 -20.48 14.36
C ALA A 323 8.22 -19.05 13.86
N GLN A 324 9.09 -18.37 13.20
CA GLN A 324 8.72 -17.16 12.46
C GLN A 324 7.88 -17.55 11.24
N GLY A 325 6.84 -16.77 10.89
CA GLY A 325 6.04 -17.06 9.71
C GLY A 325 4.65 -16.45 9.74
N ILE A 326 3.85 -16.84 8.77
CA ILE A 326 2.49 -16.37 8.58
C ILE A 326 1.61 -17.53 8.13
N ALA A 327 0.35 -17.54 8.57
CA ALA A 327 -0.66 -18.46 8.13
C ALA A 327 -1.93 -17.74 7.73
N LEU A 328 -2.61 -18.22 6.71
CA LEU A 328 -3.95 -17.81 6.32
C LEU A 328 -4.97 -18.66 7.07
N ALA A 329 -5.83 -18.01 7.83
CA ALA A 329 -6.96 -18.62 8.52
C ALA A 329 -8.27 -18.26 7.82
N GLU A 330 -9.06 -19.25 7.49
CA GLU A 330 -10.35 -19.11 6.83
C GLU A 330 -11.43 -19.84 7.59
N ILE A 331 -12.55 -19.17 7.80
CA ILE A 331 -13.70 -19.68 8.55
C ILE A 331 -14.94 -19.56 7.66
N SER A 332 -15.69 -20.64 7.58
CA SER A 332 -17.00 -20.67 6.91
C SER A 332 -18.10 -21.12 7.86
N ALA A 333 -19.20 -20.39 7.85
CA ALA A 333 -20.44 -20.79 8.51
C ALA A 333 -21.48 -21.16 7.44
N ALA A 334 -21.98 -22.37 7.47
CA ALA A 334 -22.92 -22.89 6.46
C ALA A 334 -24.18 -23.45 7.12
N SER A 335 -25.34 -23.11 6.56
CA SER A 335 -26.64 -23.71 6.89
C SER A 335 -27.52 -23.80 5.65
N ASP A 336 -27.93 -24.98 5.26
CA ASP A 336 -28.63 -25.24 3.99
C ASP A 336 -27.86 -24.69 2.77
N ALA A 337 -28.48 -23.73 2.06
CA ALA A 337 -27.86 -23.06 0.90
C ALA A 337 -27.15 -21.75 1.30
N ASP A 338 -27.14 -21.39 2.56
CA ASP A 338 -26.63 -20.10 3.05
C ASP A 338 -25.23 -20.29 3.62
N VAL A 339 -24.26 -19.54 3.12
CA VAL A 339 -22.85 -19.63 3.52
C VAL A 339 -22.30 -18.23 3.77
N ALA A 340 -21.67 -18.05 4.91
CA ALA A 340 -20.91 -16.84 5.24
C ALA A 340 -19.46 -17.20 5.49
N PHE A 341 -18.56 -16.29 5.16
CA PHE A 341 -17.11 -16.49 5.26
C PHE A 341 -16.46 -15.34 6.01
N ALA A 342 -15.36 -15.65 6.67
CA ALA A 342 -14.43 -14.67 7.21
C ALA A 342 -13.00 -15.19 7.09
N ARG A 343 -12.06 -14.30 6.92
CA ARG A 343 -10.66 -14.59 6.66
C ARG A 343 -9.75 -13.62 7.41
N THR A 344 -8.59 -14.10 7.84
CA THR A 344 -7.53 -13.28 8.41
C THR A 344 -6.18 -13.97 8.27
N THR A 345 -5.10 -13.27 8.59
CA THR A 345 -3.78 -13.89 8.76
C THR A 345 -3.39 -13.93 10.24
N LEU A 346 -2.64 -14.97 10.58
CA LEU A 346 -2.03 -15.18 11.89
C LEU A 346 -0.52 -15.15 11.70
N THR A 347 0.15 -14.23 12.37
CA THR A 347 1.56 -13.92 12.08
C THR A 347 2.41 -14.11 13.32
N VAL A 348 3.55 -14.76 13.16
CA VAL A 348 4.61 -14.81 14.18
C VAL A 348 5.76 -13.92 13.72
N LEU A 349 5.94 -12.79 14.40
CA LEU A 349 7.01 -11.84 14.15
C LEU A 349 7.76 -11.58 15.46
N PRO A 350 8.94 -12.19 15.64
CA PRO A 350 9.72 -12.00 16.86
C PRO A 350 10.09 -10.53 17.10
N SER A 351 10.11 -10.13 18.34
CA SER A 351 10.59 -8.81 18.72
C SER A 351 12.06 -8.63 18.34
N ARG A 352 12.40 -7.44 17.89
CA ARG A 352 13.78 -7.04 17.61
C ARG A 352 14.07 -5.69 18.24
N GLN A 353 15.35 -5.41 18.46
CA GLN A 353 15.78 -4.08 18.84
C GLN A 353 15.62 -3.14 17.63
N TYR A 354 14.88 -2.06 17.82
CA TYR A 354 14.81 -0.98 16.84
C TYR A 354 16.09 -0.14 16.89
N LEU A 355 16.65 0.11 15.73
CA LEU A 355 17.82 0.96 15.56
C LEU A 355 17.39 2.19 14.77
N ALA A 356 17.12 3.27 15.50
CA ALA A 356 16.81 4.55 14.89
C ALA A 356 18.05 5.10 14.17
N GLY A 357 17.88 5.57 12.93
CA GLY A 357 18.99 6.15 12.19
C GLY A 357 18.55 6.88 10.93
N GLU A 358 18.95 8.13 10.78
CA GLU A 358 18.66 8.91 9.59
C GLU A 358 19.22 8.24 8.32
N ALA A 359 20.34 7.52 8.44
CA ALA A 359 20.95 6.79 7.35
C ALA A 359 20.16 5.53 6.88
N SER A 360 19.15 5.11 7.63
CA SER A 360 18.28 4.00 7.22
C SER A 360 17.59 4.31 5.90
N MET A 361 17.46 3.30 5.05
CA MET A 361 16.71 3.45 3.80
C MET A 361 15.24 3.03 3.91
N PHE A 362 14.80 2.54 5.06
CA PHE A 362 13.49 1.90 5.25
C PHE A 362 12.42 2.92 5.61
N GLY A 363 11.48 3.15 4.69
CA GLY A 363 10.40 4.10 4.84
C GLY A 363 9.04 3.55 4.48
N ILE A 364 8.02 4.31 4.83
CA ILE A 364 6.61 4.05 4.49
C ILE A 364 5.98 5.31 3.91
N ALA A 365 5.21 5.15 2.84
CA ALA A 365 4.37 6.19 2.29
C ALA A 365 2.92 5.79 2.52
N ASN A 366 2.11 6.72 2.95
CA ASN A 366 0.71 6.56 3.23
C ASN A 366 0.38 5.46 4.26
N TYR A 367 -0.46 5.76 5.22
CA TYR A 367 -0.85 4.84 6.28
C TYR A 367 -2.24 5.16 6.82
N PRO A 368 -2.99 4.14 7.22
CA PRO A 368 -4.30 4.31 7.81
C PRO A 368 -4.15 4.56 9.31
N TRP A 369 -4.19 5.77 9.74
CA TRP A 369 -4.11 6.02 11.17
C TRP A 369 -5.45 5.82 11.89
N LEU A 370 -6.54 5.69 11.14
CA LEU A 370 -7.90 5.59 11.67
C LEU A 370 -8.36 4.18 12.04
N GLN A 371 -7.66 3.14 11.58
CA GLN A 371 -8.13 1.75 11.71
C GLN A 371 -7.27 0.86 12.56
N VAL A 372 -6.13 1.36 12.94
CA VAL A 372 -5.22 0.64 13.83
C VAL A 372 -5.78 0.66 15.26
N PRO A 373 -5.48 -0.35 16.06
CA PRO A 373 -5.95 -0.42 17.45
C PRO A 373 -5.61 0.82 18.28
N SER A 374 -4.43 1.40 18.04
CA SER A 374 -4.01 2.69 18.58
C SER A 374 -2.81 3.23 17.81
N ALA A 375 -2.56 4.55 17.91
CA ALA A 375 -1.34 5.17 17.40
C ALA A 375 -0.07 4.52 18.00
N THR A 376 -0.09 4.21 19.29
CA THR A 376 1.01 3.53 19.97
C THR A 376 1.27 2.15 19.37
N ALA A 377 0.24 1.33 19.21
CA ALA A 377 0.39 0.00 18.61
C ALA A 377 0.92 0.05 17.18
N LEU A 378 0.48 1.05 16.39
CA LEU A 378 0.99 1.27 15.04
C LEU A 378 2.48 1.58 15.04
N LEU A 379 2.91 2.54 15.85
CA LEU A 379 4.31 2.96 15.92
C LEU A 379 5.21 1.85 16.52
N ASP A 380 4.69 1.08 17.48
CA ASP A 380 5.39 -0.10 18.01
C ASP A 380 5.59 -1.16 16.91
N LEU A 381 4.57 -1.40 16.08
CA LEU A 381 4.70 -2.30 14.94
C LEU A 381 5.70 -1.76 13.92
N TRP A 382 5.69 -0.45 13.62
CA TRP A 382 6.64 0.14 12.69
C TRP A 382 8.08 -0.01 13.16
N GLN A 383 8.35 0.23 14.45
CA GLN A 383 9.67 -0.02 15.03
C GLN A 383 10.04 -1.51 14.93
N LYS A 384 9.10 -2.41 15.20
CA LYS A 384 9.32 -3.87 15.11
C LYS A 384 9.70 -4.31 13.70
N VAL A 385 9.09 -3.75 12.67
CA VAL A 385 9.40 -4.08 11.27
C VAL A 385 10.55 -3.26 10.69
N GLY A 386 11.03 -2.23 11.41
CA GLY A 386 12.22 -1.46 11.03
C GLY A 386 11.94 -0.24 10.18
N ILE A 387 10.74 0.32 10.19
CA ILE A 387 10.43 1.58 9.52
C ILE A 387 11.09 2.73 10.26
N ASN A 388 11.93 3.50 9.57
CA ASN A 388 12.62 4.68 10.08
C ASN A 388 12.12 5.98 9.46
N TRP A 389 11.65 5.94 8.22
CA TRP A 389 11.17 7.09 7.48
C TRP A 389 9.67 7.03 7.24
N VAL A 390 9.04 8.20 7.29
CA VAL A 390 7.63 8.35 6.97
C VAL A 390 7.47 9.47 5.95
N ARG A 391 6.88 9.18 4.80
CA ARG A 391 6.45 10.17 3.83
C ARG A 391 5.05 10.61 4.18
N ILE A 392 4.86 11.88 4.49
CA ILE A 392 3.60 12.43 4.97
C ILE A 392 3.18 13.67 4.21
N SER A 393 1.87 13.79 3.99
CA SER A 393 1.23 15.02 3.53
C SER A 393 0.42 15.63 4.67
N TYR A 394 0.63 16.91 4.95
CA TYR A 394 -0.17 17.65 5.94
C TYR A 394 -1.42 18.29 5.32
N GLU A 395 -1.66 18.08 4.04
CA GLU A 395 -2.73 18.75 3.27
C GLU A 395 -3.97 17.89 3.12
N GLY A 396 -4.45 17.22 4.03
CA GLY A 396 -5.71 16.60 3.69
C GLY A 396 -6.20 15.46 4.53
N GLY A 397 -5.65 15.25 5.65
CA GLY A 397 -6.19 14.20 6.48
C GLY A 397 -5.72 14.27 7.92
N PRO A 398 -6.46 13.65 8.80
CA PRO A 398 -6.00 13.47 10.15
C PRO A 398 -4.83 12.47 10.10
N GLY A 399 -3.61 12.92 10.29
CA GLY A 399 -2.40 12.12 10.46
C GLY A 399 -1.92 12.15 11.90
N LEU A 400 -0.96 11.31 12.22
CA LEU A 400 -0.24 11.42 13.48
C LEU A 400 0.54 12.74 13.49
N PRO A 401 0.64 13.43 14.64
CA PRO A 401 1.43 14.64 14.71
C PRO A 401 2.91 14.30 14.53
N PRO A 402 3.73 15.22 13.96
CA PRO A 402 5.16 14.99 13.77
C PRO A 402 5.89 14.54 15.04
N SER A 403 5.52 15.11 16.21
CA SER A 403 6.08 14.73 17.51
C SER A 403 5.95 13.23 17.83
N ALA A 404 4.93 12.56 17.30
CA ALA A 404 4.77 11.11 17.51
C ALA A 404 5.87 10.30 16.82
N PHE A 405 6.39 10.80 15.70
CA PHE A 405 7.54 10.21 15.00
C PHE A 405 8.84 10.55 15.70
N ASP A 406 9.03 11.82 16.09
CA ASP A 406 10.22 12.31 16.79
C ASP A 406 10.44 11.58 18.11
N GLU A 407 9.38 11.37 18.90
CA GLU A 407 9.41 10.61 20.16
C GLU A 407 9.87 9.16 19.97
N ARG A 408 9.73 8.62 18.78
CA ARG A 408 10.15 7.26 18.42
C ARG A 408 11.48 7.21 17.67
N GLY A 409 12.12 8.37 17.43
CA GLY A 409 13.36 8.48 16.67
C GLY A 409 13.18 8.17 15.19
N MET A 410 11.98 8.39 14.65
CA MET A 410 11.66 8.26 13.24
C MET A 410 11.83 9.59 12.53
N PHE A 411 12.18 9.54 11.26
CA PHE A 411 12.39 10.71 10.40
C PHE A 411 11.22 10.84 9.43
N HIS A 412 11.01 12.03 8.90
CA HIS A 412 9.95 12.24 7.94
C HIS A 412 10.34 13.14 6.78
N ASN A 413 9.79 12.80 5.62
CA ASN A 413 9.74 13.58 4.41
C ASN A 413 8.33 14.15 4.27
N VAL A 414 8.24 15.47 4.07
CA VAL A 414 6.96 16.15 3.88
C VAL A 414 6.71 16.35 2.39
N GLU A 415 5.61 15.83 1.90
CA GLU A 415 5.11 16.05 0.54
C GLU A 415 3.96 17.05 0.56
N LEU A 416 4.02 18.10 -0.26
CA LEU A 416 2.98 19.12 -0.35
C LEU A 416 2.74 19.52 -1.81
N GLN A 417 1.48 19.57 -2.21
CA GLN A 417 1.05 19.82 -3.59
C GLN A 417 1.01 21.32 -3.94
N PRO A 418 1.76 21.77 -4.96
CA PRO A 418 1.63 23.11 -5.52
C PRO A 418 0.55 23.18 -6.60
N SER A 419 0.10 24.40 -6.92
CA SER A 419 -0.70 24.65 -8.12
C SER A 419 0.17 25.27 -9.22
N LEU A 420 0.32 24.55 -10.31
CA LEU A 420 1.12 25.02 -11.47
C LEU A 420 0.43 26.13 -12.27
N GLU A 421 -0.86 26.37 -12.03
CA GLU A 421 -1.64 27.45 -12.64
C GLU A 421 -1.63 28.75 -11.82
N ALA A 422 -0.99 28.73 -10.65
CA ALA A 422 -0.93 29.89 -9.76
C ALA A 422 -0.17 31.06 -10.38
N SER A 423 -0.54 32.30 -10.03
CA SER A 423 0.29 33.46 -10.33
C SER A 423 1.59 33.41 -9.50
N ASP A 424 2.64 34.07 -9.94
CA ASP A 424 3.94 34.07 -9.25
C ASP A 424 3.82 34.50 -7.78
N ALA A 425 2.99 35.49 -7.49
CA ALA A 425 2.75 35.97 -6.13
C ALA A 425 2.07 34.87 -5.27
N VAL A 426 1.12 34.13 -5.82
CA VAL A 426 0.44 33.03 -5.12
C VAL A 426 1.40 31.86 -4.94
N ALA A 427 2.22 31.54 -5.93
CA ALA A 427 3.25 30.50 -5.84
C ALA A 427 4.29 30.82 -4.75
N ALA A 428 4.77 32.06 -4.69
CA ALA A 428 5.70 32.50 -3.64
C ALA A 428 5.07 32.46 -2.23
N GLN A 429 3.80 32.86 -2.11
CA GLN A 429 3.07 32.77 -0.84
C GLN A 429 2.85 31.32 -0.40
N TRP A 430 2.50 30.44 -1.34
CA TRP A 430 2.37 29.01 -1.08
C TRP A 430 3.70 28.43 -0.59
N ALA A 431 4.80 28.69 -1.31
CA ALA A 431 6.12 28.18 -0.97
C ALA A 431 6.55 28.61 0.45
N ALA A 432 6.36 29.89 0.80
CA ALA A 432 6.68 30.39 2.13
C ALA A 432 5.86 29.71 3.23
N ALA A 433 4.54 29.56 3.03
CA ALA A 433 3.66 28.95 4.00
C ALA A 433 3.97 27.44 4.18
N LYS A 434 4.19 26.72 3.08
CA LYS A 434 4.39 25.27 3.13
C LYS A 434 5.77 24.89 3.63
N LEU A 435 6.80 25.64 3.25
CA LEU A 435 8.13 25.45 3.82
C LEU A 435 8.14 25.73 5.33
N ALA A 436 7.43 26.76 5.79
CA ALA A 436 7.27 27.02 7.20
C ALA A 436 6.57 25.87 7.94
N THR A 437 5.59 25.22 7.30
CA THR A 437 4.93 24.00 7.83
C THR A 437 5.93 22.85 7.96
N ALA A 438 6.71 22.57 6.91
CA ALA A 438 7.72 21.51 6.91
C ALA A 438 8.77 21.73 8.00
N VAL A 439 9.27 22.97 8.13
CA VAL A 439 10.27 23.35 9.16
C VAL A 439 9.67 23.22 10.57
N SER A 440 8.44 23.68 10.78
CA SER A 440 7.75 23.55 12.08
C SER A 440 7.51 22.10 12.47
N ALA A 441 7.35 21.25 11.48
CA ALA A 441 7.21 19.82 11.67
C ALA A 441 8.55 19.10 11.94
N GLY A 442 9.69 19.76 11.81
CA GLY A 442 11.00 19.14 11.94
C GLY A 442 11.38 18.24 10.76
N ALA A 443 10.79 18.45 9.58
CA ALA A 443 11.07 17.63 8.42
C ALA A 443 12.52 17.73 7.96
N SER A 444 13.18 16.59 7.74
CA SER A 444 14.54 16.54 7.18
C SER A 444 14.54 16.81 5.67
N TYR A 445 13.45 16.43 4.98
CA TYR A 445 13.28 16.60 3.54
C TYR A 445 11.90 17.18 3.22
N PHE A 446 11.86 17.94 2.12
CA PHE A 446 10.64 18.51 1.57
C PHE A 446 10.50 18.12 0.10
N GLU A 447 9.53 17.28 -0.19
CA GLU A 447 9.16 16.84 -1.54
C GLU A 447 8.16 17.83 -2.12
N VAL A 448 8.54 18.50 -3.21
CA VAL A 448 7.78 19.60 -3.78
C VAL A 448 6.78 19.10 -4.82
N GLY A 449 5.66 18.56 -4.34
CA GLY A 449 4.58 18.00 -5.15
C GLY A 449 4.65 16.48 -5.30
N ASN A 450 3.65 15.91 -5.96
CA ASN A 450 3.51 14.48 -6.24
C ASN A 450 3.07 14.28 -7.68
N GLU A 451 3.86 13.53 -8.45
CA GLU A 451 3.56 13.08 -9.82
C GLU A 451 3.14 14.21 -10.79
N LEU A 452 3.74 15.38 -10.69
CA LEU A 452 3.40 16.55 -11.51
C LEU A 452 3.94 16.46 -12.96
N ASN A 453 4.58 15.36 -13.34
CA ASN A 453 4.90 15.05 -14.72
C ASN A 453 3.69 14.54 -15.52
N ARG A 454 2.51 14.51 -14.91
CA ARG A 454 1.25 14.17 -15.59
C ARG A 454 0.50 15.44 -16.03
N PRO A 455 -0.27 15.43 -17.16
CA PRO A 455 -0.26 14.35 -18.15
C PRO A 455 1.14 14.23 -18.74
N PHE A 456 1.62 13.02 -18.94
CA PHE A 456 2.95 12.73 -19.45
C PHE A 456 3.28 13.62 -20.63
N ASN A 457 4.03 14.64 -20.35
CA ASN A 457 4.32 15.67 -21.28
C ASN A 457 5.77 16.11 -21.09
N THR A 458 6.18 16.95 -21.85
CA THR A 458 7.47 17.38 -22.25
C THR A 458 7.98 18.59 -21.45
N GLY A 459 8.85 19.36 -22.01
CA GLY A 459 9.53 20.48 -21.37
C GLY A 459 8.63 21.57 -20.81
N VAL A 460 7.40 21.75 -21.34
CA VAL A 460 6.47 22.76 -20.81
C VAL A 460 6.03 22.41 -19.38
N ALA A 461 5.75 21.14 -19.11
CA ALA A 461 5.39 20.70 -17.76
C ALA A 461 6.58 20.83 -16.80
N ALA A 462 7.78 20.50 -17.22
CA ALA A 462 8.99 20.67 -16.42
C ALA A 462 9.29 22.13 -16.10
N GLN A 463 9.21 23.04 -17.09
CA GLN A 463 9.40 24.46 -16.88
C GLN A 463 8.35 25.06 -15.94
N ALA A 464 7.06 24.73 -16.16
CA ALA A 464 5.98 25.21 -15.30
C ALA A 464 6.15 24.73 -13.84
N TYR A 465 6.60 23.52 -13.64
CA TYR A 465 6.92 22.99 -12.32
C TYR A 465 8.06 23.78 -11.66
N ILE A 466 9.14 24.05 -12.39
CA ILE A 466 10.25 24.85 -11.89
C ILE A 466 9.76 26.24 -11.48
N ASP A 467 9.08 26.93 -12.38
CA ASP A 467 8.69 28.34 -12.18
C ASP A 467 7.65 28.51 -11.07
N LYS A 468 6.69 27.57 -10.95
CA LYS A 468 5.52 27.71 -10.08
C LYS A 468 5.62 26.95 -8.76
N ALA A 469 6.55 26.00 -8.65
CA ALA A 469 6.69 25.18 -7.45
C ALA A 469 8.13 25.20 -6.91
N LEU A 470 9.08 24.68 -7.66
CA LEU A 470 10.41 24.38 -7.14
C LEU A 470 11.22 25.65 -6.86
N GLN A 471 11.35 26.58 -7.83
CA GLN A 471 12.11 27.81 -7.67
C GLN A 471 11.57 28.70 -6.53
N PRO A 472 10.25 28.92 -6.36
CA PRO A 472 9.71 29.61 -5.21
C PRO A 472 10.10 28.97 -3.86
N VAL A 473 10.10 27.64 -3.76
CA VAL A 473 10.52 26.91 -2.54
C VAL A 473 12.00 27.13 -2.27
N VAL A 474 12.86 26.97 -3.28
CA VAL A 474 14.32 27.15 -3.16
C VAL A 474 14.67 28.58 -2.72
N VAL A 475 14.00 29.58 -3.29
CA VAL A 475 14.20 31.01 -2.89
C VAL A 475 13.84 31.21 -1.42
N GLN A 476 12.76 30.63 -0.95
CA GLN A 476 12.39 30.72 0.47
C GLN A 476 13.33 29.92 1.37
N ALA A 477 13.73 28.70 0.96
CA ALA A 477 14.69 27.90 1.70
C ALA A 477 16.02 28.60 1.93
N ALA A 478 16.51 29.32 0.94
CA ALA A 478 17.74 30.12 1.04
C ALA A 478 17.70 31.23 2.13
N THR A 479 16.51 31.58 2.63
CA THR A 479 16.35 32.53 3.75
C THR A 479 16.46 31.88 5.12
N LEU A 480 16.49 30.56 5.21
CA LEU A 480 16.52 29.81 6.46
C LEU A 480 17.95 29.44 6.86
N ALA A 481 18.21 29.37 8.16
CA ALA A 481 19.52 28.92 8.67
C ALA A 481 19.74 27.41 8.44
N ASN A 482 18.69 26.61 8.59
CA ASN A 482 18.72 25.17 8.41
C ASN A 482 17.45 24.74 7.64
N PRO A 483 17.42 24.89 6.31
CA PRO A 483 16.30 24.45 5.51
C PRO A 483 16.27 22.90 5.42
N PRO A 484 15.10 22.29 5.24
CA PRO A 484 15.03 20.89 4.83
C PRO A 484 15.69 20.73 3.45
N LYS A 485 16.23 19.55 3.18
CA LYS A 485 16.68 19.18 1.83
C LYS A 485 15.48 19.11 0.88
N ILE A 486 15.69 19.50 -0.36
CA ILE A 486 14.63 19.59 -1.37
C ILE A 486 14.67 18.38 -2.30
N LEU A 487 13.53 17.71 -2.41
CA LEU A 487 13.27 16.70 -3.44
C LEU A 487 12.35 17.26 -4.53
N ASN A 488 12.47 16.73 -5.75
CA ASN A 488 11.49 17.00 -6.79
C ASN A 488 10.11 16.36 -6.46
N ASN A 489 9.19 16.40 -7.42
CA ASN A 489 7.77 16.04 -7.23
C ASN A 489 7.45 14.52 -7.24
N GLY A 490 8.39 13.63 -6.93
CA GLY A 490 8.15 12.19 -6.99
C GLY A 490 7.52 11.75 -8.32
N LEU A 491 8.33 11.61 -9.38
CA LEU A 491 7.80 11.36 -10.72
C LEU A 491 7.00 10.07 -10.80
N ALA A 492 5.87 10.10 -11.51
CA ALA A 492 5.17 8.90 -11.93
C ALA A 492 5.99 8.13 -12.96
N GLY A 493 6.56 7.00 -12.56
CA GLY A 493 7.53 6.25 -13.36
C GLY A 493 8.84 7.01 -13.59
N MET A 494 9.80 6.37 -14.21
CA MET A 494 11.00 7.04 -14.70
C MET A 494 10.68 7.68 -16.06
N ASP A 495 10.35 8.96 -16.05
CA ASP A 495 9.98 9.76 -17.24
C ASP A 495 11.23 10.46 -17.79
N LYS A 496 12.04 9.71 -18.56
CA LYS A 496 13.29 10.22 -19.15
C LYS A 496 13.10 11.55 -19.90
N PRO A 497 12.11 11.71 -20.82
CA PRO A 497 11.92 12.98 -21.52
C PRO A 497 11.62 14.15 -20.58
N TRP A 498 10.91 13.91 -19.49
CA TRP A 498 10.66 14.94 -18.49
C TRP A 498 11.95 15.32 -17.74
N VAL A 499 12.77 14.34 -17.36
CA VAL A 499 14.05 14.55 -16.66
C VAL A 499 15.02 15.33 -17.55
N GLU A 500 15.14 14.99 -18.82
CA GLU A 500 15.97 15.71 -19.79
C GLU A 500 15.54 17.19 -19.91
N ASN A 501 14.22 17.45 -19.98
CA ASN A 501 13.70 18.82 -20.02
C ASN A 501 13.86 19.55 -18.68
N PHE A 502 13.73 18.85 -17.56
CA PHE A 502 13.94 19.38 -16.22
C PHE A 502 15.40 19.81 -16.03
N TYR A 503 16.34 18.99 -16.48
CA TYR A 503 17.77 19.33 -16.49
C TYR A 503 18.06 20.53 -17.40
N ALA A 504 17.58 20.50 -18.64
CA ALA A 504 17.79 21.58 -19.62
C ALA A 504 17.24 22.93 -19.14
N ALA A 505 16.18 22.92 -18.34
CA ALA A 505 15.59 24.11 -17.72
C ALA A 505 16.28 24.55 -16.41
N GLY A 506 17.35 23.87 -15.97
CA GLY A 506 18.11 24.19 -14.77
C GLY A 506 17.50 23.68 -13.46
N GLY A 507 16.48 22.81 -13.53
CA GLY A 507 15.82 22.26 -12.34
C GLY A 507 16.70 21.31 -11.54
N TRP A 508 17.67 20.65 -12.20
CA TRP A 508 18.56 19.71 -11.55
C TRP A 508 19.41 20.33 -10.44
N ASP A 509 19.86 21.56 -10.63
CA ASP A 509 20.66 22.31 -9.65
C ASP A 509 19.84 22.80 -8.45
N LEU A 510 18.52 22.73 -8.54
CA LEU A 510 17.61 23.23 -7.50
C LEU A 510 17.23 22.15 -6.46
N ILE A 511 17.62 20.90 -6.67
CA ILE A 511 17.26 19.78 -5.79
C ILE A 511 18.48 19.17 -5.12
N ASP A 512 18.28 18.63 -3.91
CA ASP A 512 19.29 17.86 -3.18
C ASP A 512 19.20 16.38 -3.51
N GLY A 513 18.02 15.86 -3.75
CA GLY A 513 17.76 14.48 -4.12
C GLY A 513 16.68 14.36 -5.19
N PHE A 514 16.73 13.27 -5.93
CA PHE A 514 15.77 12.95 -6.99
C PHE A 514 14.82 11.86 -6.56
N ALA A 515 13.53 12.16 -6.60
CA ALA A 515 12.43 11.26 -6.21
C ALA A 515 11.65 10.78 -7.42
N TYR A 516 11.31 9.48 -7.45
CA TYR A 516 10.39 8.92 -8.44
C TYR A 516 9.68 7.66 -7.89
N HIS A 517 8.59 7.26 -8.54
CA HIS A 517 7.72 6.14 -8.19
C HIS A 517 7.85 5.05 -9.24
N PRO A 518 8.69 4.04 -9.06
CA PRO A 518 8.83 2.97 -10.03
C PRO A 518 7.60 2.07 -10.00
N GLY A 519 6.80 2.09 -11.04
CA GLY A 519 5.83 1.03 -11.27
C GLY A 519 6.57 -0.25 -11.68
N ARG A 520 6.01 -1.43 -11.43
CA ARG A 520 6.66 -2.69 -11.78
C ARG A 520 5.86 -3.53 -12.77
N GLY A 521 4.54 -3.52 -12.66
CA GLY A 521 3.69 -4.44 -13.43
C GLY A 521 3.93 -5.90 -13.03
N ASN A 522 3.67 -6.82 -13.93
CA ASN A 522 3.86 -8.26 -13.71
C ASN A 522 5.31 -8.75 -13.95
N PHE A 523 6.28 -7.90 -13.66
CA PHE A 523 7.70 -8.26 -13.79
C PHE A 523 8.35 -8.38 -12.41
N THR A 524 9.37 -9.21 -12.33
CA THR A 524 10.23 -9.25 -11.14
C THR A 524 11.00 -7.93 -10.99
N PRO A 525 11.39 -7.52 -9.77
CA PRO A 525 12.09 -6.25 -9.55
C PRO A 525 13.37 -6.08 -10.35
N ASP A 526 14.12 -7.16 -10.60
CA ASP A 526 15.39 -7.18 -11.33
C ASP A 526 15.25 -7.24 -12.86
N TYR A 527 14.03 -7.11 -13.38
CA TYR A 527 13.81 -7.08 -14.82
C TYR A 527 14.34 -5.77 -15.41
N ILE A 528 15.11 -5.92 -16.50
CA ILE A 528 15.61 -4.82 -17.30
C ILE A 528 14.94 -4.93 -18.67
N PRO A 529 14.03 -4.03 -19.03
CA PRO A 529 13.42 -4.05 -20.35
C PRO A 529 14.46 -3.73 -21.43
N THR A 530 14.29 -4.30 -22.64
CA THR A 530 15.05 -3.87 -23.81
C THR A 530 14.51 -2.54 -24.33
N ASP A 531 15.36 -1.65 -24.81
CA ASP A 531 15.00 -0.33 -25.30
C ASP A 531 13.88 -0.38 -26.36
N GLU A 532 13.94 -1.33 -27.29
CA GLU A 532 12.92 -1.50 -28.33
C GLU A 532 11.50 -1.74 -27.77
N ASN A 533 11.39 -2.45 -26.67
CA ASN A 533 10.09 -2.74 -26.06
C ASN A 533 9.53 -1.56 -25.25
N TRP A 534 10.38 -0.76 -24.65
CA TRP A 534 9.96 0.30 -23.75
C TRP A 534 9.87 1.67 -24.38
N GLU A 535 10.82 2.07 -25.22
CA GLU A 535 10.76 3.35 -25.92
C GLU A 535 9.60 3.39 -26.91
N ALA A 536 9.35 2.29 -27.63
CA ALA A 536 8.23 2.20 -28.57
C ALA A 536 6.86 2.21 -27.91
N THR A 537 6.69 1.60 -26.75
CA THR A 537 5.39 1.42 -26.08
C THR A 537 5.11 2.45 -25.00
N SER A 538 6.15 3.02 -24.41
CA SER A 538 6.07 3.87 -23.21
C SER A 538 6.53 5.31 -23.45
N ASN A 539 6.94 5.65 -24.66
CA ASN A 539 7.46 6.98 -25.04
C ASN A 539 8.64 7.42 -24.12
N GLY A 540 9.59 6.51 -23.87
CA GLY A 540 10.73 6.76 -23.01
C GLY A 540 10.45 6.80 -21.50
N ARG A 541 9.31 6.25 -21.06
CA ARG A 541 8.96 6.16 -19.63
C ARG A 541 9.11 4.74 -19.15
N TYR A 542 9.86 4.58 -18.08
CA TYR A 542 10.13 3.29 -17.49
C TYR A 542 9.24 3.06 -16.26
N TRP A 543 8.36 2.06 -16.35
CA TRP A 543 7.50 1.59 -15.26
C TRP A 543 8.05 0.34 -14.59
N ASN A 544 9.33 0.08 -14.75
CA ASN A 544 10.04 -1.02 -14.14
C ASN A 544 11.00 -0.48 -13.09
N PHE A 545 11.17 -1.20 -11.98
CA PHE A 545 12.00 -0.71 -10.89
C PHE A 545 13.47 -0.63 -11.32
N TYR A 546 14.07 -1.78 -11.66
CA TYR A 546 15.52 -1.84 -11.87
C TYR A 546 15.95 -1.18 -13.19
N GLY A 547 15.19 -1.39 -14.25
CA GLY A 547 15.46 -0.74 -15.53
C GLY A 547 15.34 0.79 -15.44
N GLY A 548 14.31 1.30 -14.73
CA GLY A 548 14.15 2.73 -14.48
C GLY A 548 15.29 3.32 -13.63
N LEU A 549 15.75 2.57 -12.63
CA LEU A 549 16.87 2.98 -11.79
C LEU A 549 18.18 3.09 -12.59
N LEU A 550 18.48 2.11 -13.41
CA LEU A 550 19.68 2.16 -14.25
C LEU A 550 19.63 3.33 -15.24
N GLN A 551 18.46 3.59 -15.83
CA GLN A 551 18.25 4.73 -16.71
C GLN A 551 18.48 6.07 -15.98
N LEU A 552 18.01 6.20 -14.75
CA LEU A 552 18.26 7.38 -13.93
C LEU A 552 19.75 7.56 -13.64
N LYS A 553 20.44 6.50 -13.25
CA LYS A 553 21.88 6.55 -12.98
C LYS A 553 22.69 6.94 -14.23
N GLU A 554 22.27 6.51 -15.40
CA GLU A 554 22.88 6.94 -16.66
C GLU A 554 22.74 8.44 -16.88
N LEU A 555 21.57 9.01 -16.63
CA LEU A 555 21.34 10.45 -16.70
C LEU A 555 22.14 11.20 -15.62
N MET A 556 22.19 10.68 -14.41
CA MET A 556 22.96 11.28 -13.31
C MET A 556 24.45 11.35 -13.58
N ALA A 557 25.00 10.38 -14.29
CA ALA A 557 26.40 10.42 -14.71
C ALA A 557 26.72 11.61 -15.63
N GLU A 558 25.72 12.10 -16.38
CA GLU A 558 25.85 13.31 -17.22
C GLU A 558 25.50 14.59 -16.45
N TYR A 559 24.43 14.53 -15.63
CA TYR A 559 23.83 15.71 -14.99
C TYR A 559 24.42 16.03 -13.60
N GLY A 560 25.10 15.09 -12.99
CA GLY A 560 25.63 15.16 -11.64
C GLY A 560 24.86 14.28 -10.66
N GLU A 561 25.60 13.75 -9.69
CA GLU A 561 25.07 12.86 -8.69
C GLU A 561 24.06 13.53 -7.75
N LYS A 562 22.97 12.82 -7.44
CA LYS A 562 21.95 13.19 -6.46
C LYS A 562 21.59 12.00 -5.60
N GLU A 563 21.10 12.25 -4.39
CA GLU A 563 20.46 11.17 -3.62
C GLU A 563 19.25 10.65 -4.39
N ILE A 564 19.09 9.33 -4.47
CA ILE A 564 17.92 8.72 -5.13
C ILE A 564 16.90 8.32 -4.06
N TRP A 565 15.68 8.80 -4.21
CA TRP A 565 14.55 8.50 -3.36
C TRP A 565 13.46 7.79 -4.14
N LEU A 566 13.02 6.63 -3.64
CA LEU A 566 11.78 6.00 -4.08
C LEU A 566 10.70 6.42 -3.08
N THR A 567 10.04 7.53 -3.35
CA THR A 567 9.05 8.07 -2.41
C THR A 567 7.73 7.31 -2.44
N GLU A 568 7.57 6.40 -3.43
CA GLU A 568 6.61 5.31 -3.44
C GLU A 568 7.22 4.08 -4.15
N ALA A 569 7.12 2.91 -3.55
CA ALA A 569 7.46 1.62 -4.14
C ALA A 569 6.32 0.62 -3.87
N TYR A 570 6.08 -0.34 -4.76
CA TYR A 570 4.84 -1.10 -4.79
C TYR A 570 5.02 -2.60 -4.95
N ALA A 571 4.08 -3.37 -4.36
CA ALA A 571 3.69 -4.72 -4.77
C ALA A 571 2.16 -4.82 -4.68
N CYS A 572 1.52 -5.41 -5.67
CA CYS A 572 0.07 -5.40 -5.80
C CYS A 572 -0.51 -6.81 -5.71
N THR A 573 -1.19 -7.13 -4.62
CA THR A 573 -1.83 -8.44 -4.40
C THR A 573 -3.26 -8.49 -4.94
N ARG A 574 -3.56 -7.72 -5.96
CA ARG A 574 -4.86 -7.72 -6.61
C ARG A 574 -5.16 -9.12 -7.19
N PRO A 575 -6.39 -9.65 -7.02
CA PRO A 575 -6.71 -11.01 -7.45
C PRO A 575 -6.75 -11.20 -8.98
N ASN A 576 -6.90 -10.12 -9.73
CA ASN A 576 -6.88 -10.16 -11.20
C ASN A 576 -6.41 -8.83 -11.80
N GLY A 577 -6.20 -8.81 -13.11
CA GLY A 577 -5.69 -7.65 -13.83
C GLY A 577 -4.24 -7.85 -14.29
N TRP A 578 -3.68 -6.86 -15.01
CA TRP A 578 -2.35 -6.96 -15.59
C TRP A 578 -1.20 -6.87 -14.56
N TRP A 579 -1.47 -6.38 -13.35
CA TRP A 579 -0.54 -6.32 -12.24
C TRP A 579 -1.20 -6.97 -11.02
N ASN A 580 -0.90 -8.24 -10.83
CA ASN A 580 -1.47 -9.07 -9.79
C ASN A 580 -0.42 -10.04 -9.25
N ASP A 581 0.27 -9.65 -8.22
CA ASP A 581 1.16 -10.58 -7.52
C ASP A 581 0.33 -11.58 -6.68
N THR A 582 0.78 -12.81 -6.58
CA THR A 582 0.34 -13.65 -5.48
C THR A 582 0.86 -13.07 -4.16
N TYR A 583 0.30 -13.47 -3.03
CA TYR A 583 0.83 -13.07 -1.73
C TYR A 583 2.29 -13.48 -1.55
N ARG A 584 2.68 -14.64 -2.11
CA ARG A 584 4.05 -15.11 -2.12
C ARG A 584 4.95 -14.24 -3.00
N HIS A 585 4.58 -14.01 -4.23
CA HIS A 585 5.36 -13.18 -5.16
C HIS A 585 5.49 -11.73 -4.65
N ALA A 586 4.44 -11.18 -4.02
CA ALA A 586 4.54 -9.86 -3.40
C ALA A 586 5.61 -9.80 -2.32
N ALA A 587 5.70 -10.82 -1.45
CA ALA A 587 6.75 -10.90 -0.43
C ALA A 587 8.14 -11.04 -1.04
N GLU A 588 8.30 -11.91 -2.03
CA GLU A 588 9.55 -12.11 -2.77
C GLU A 588 10.01 -10.81 -3.45
N ASN A 589 9.06 -10.08 -4.05
CA ASN A 589 9.33 -8.82 -4.71
C ASN A 589 9.70 -7.70 -3.73
N VAL A 590 9.08 -7.65 -2.55
CA VAL A 590 9.47 -6.72 -1.48
C VAL A 590 10.92 -6.95 -1.07
N LEU A 591 11.28 -8.20 -0.77
CA LEU A 591 12.64 -8.54 -0.36
C LEU A 591 13.65 -8.17 -1.44
N LEU A 592 13.39 -8.56 -2.69
CA LEU A 592 14.32 -8.33 -3.80
C LEU A 592 14.44 -6.83 -4.15
N THR A 593 13.34 -6.08 -4.14
CA THR A 593 13.38 -4.63 -4.36
C THR A 593 14.27 -3.94 -3.33
N LEU A 594 14.11 -4.29 -2.04
CA LEU A 594 14.90 -3.69 -0.97
C LEU A 594 16.37 -4.12 -0.99
N ALA A 595 16.67 -5.37 -1.38
CA ALA A 595 18.04 -5.83 -1.58
C ALA A 595 18.74 -5.10 -2.73
N LEU A 596 18.06 -4.94 -3.87
CA LEU A 596 18.56 -4.18 -5.02
C LEU A 596 18.72 -2.70 -4.69
N ALA A 597 17.75 -2.11 -4.00
CA ALA A 597 17.82 -0.72 -3.56
C ALA A 597 19.05 -0.46 -2.68
N LYS A 598 19.34 -1.37 -1.75
CA LYS A 598 20.55 -1.30 -0.92
C LYS A 598 21.82 -1.45 -1.76
N ALA A 599 21.84 -2.41 -2.67
CA ALA A 599 22.99 -2.64 -3.57
C ALA A 599 23.26 -1.41 -4.43
N GLU A 600 22.25 -0.72 -4.88
CA GLU A 600 22.35 0.45 -5.75
C GLU A 600 22.50 1.78 -5.02
N GLY A 601 22.55 1.77 -3.69
CA GLY A 601 22.79 2.97 -2.89
C GLY A 601 21.61 3.94 -2.85
N ILE A 602 20.38 3.43 -2.98
CA ILE A 602 19.17 4.26 -2.84
C ILE A 602 19.10 4.79 -1.41
N ARG A 603 18.84 6.10 -1.28
CA ARG A 603 18.83 6.79 0.00
C ARG A 603 17.64 6.41 0.87
N CYS A 604 16.46 6.30 0.28
CA CYS A 604 15.26 5.89 0.98
C CYS A 604 14.26 5.23 0.02
N VAL A 605 13.58 4.21 0.52
CA VAL A 605 12.46 3.52 -0.14
C VAL A 605 11.24 3.65 0.76
N CYS A 606 10.31 4.51 0.42
CA CYS A 606 9.02 4.61 1.09
C CYS A 606 8.05 3.62 0.44
N TRP A 607 7.72 2.55 1.14
CA TRP A 607 6.79 1.55 0.62
C TRP A 607 5.37 2.09 0.58
N TYR A 608 4.72 2.06 -0.56
CA TYR A 608 3.33 2.46 -0.73
C TYR A 608 2.46 1.19 -0.85
N GLN A 609 1.63 0.84 0.15
CA GLN A 609 1.35 1.58 1.36
C GLN A 609 1.34 0.63 2.57
N PHE A 610 1.05 1.15 3.76
CA PHE A 610 1.11 0.31 4.96
C PHE A 610 0.01 -0.76 4.96
N HIS A 611 -1.21 -0.42 4.57
CA HIS A 611 -2.31 -1.39 4.48
C HIS A 611 -3.18 -1.13 3.25
N ASP A 612 -3.94 -2.14 2.85
CA ASP A 612 -4.89 -2.04 1.74
C ASP A 612 -5.94 -0.99 2.02
N SER A 613 -6.09 -0.07 1.08
CA SER A 613 -7.00 1.07 1.18
C SER A 613 -8.39 0.75 0.64
N VAL A 614 -9.39 1.50 1.08
CA VAL A 614 -10.75 1.53 0.49
C VAL A 614 -11.17 2.95 0.14
N LEU A 615 -10.18 3.81 -0.17
CA LEU A 615 -10.44 5.19 -0.54
C LEU A 615 -11.12 5.29 -1.92
N GLY A 616 -12.08 6.16 -2.05
CA GLY A 616 -12.60 6.65 -3.32
C GLY A 616 -13.83 5.92 -3.86
N GLN A 617 -13.70 4.78 -4.50
CA GLN A 617 -14.81 4.05 -5.13
C GLN A 617 -14.90 2.62 -4.63
N PRO A 618 -15.53 2.42 -3.50
CA PRO A 618 -15.61 1.12 -2.86
C PRO A 618 -16.37 0.05 -3.66
N GLN A 619 -17.21 0.45 -4.64
CA GLN A 619 -17.91 -0.48 -5.55
C GLN A 619 -16.94 -1.28 -6.42
N VAL A 620 -15.78 -0.71 -6.73
CA VAL A 620 -14.73 -1.37 -7.52
C VAL A 620 -13.53 -1.78 -6.68
N ALA A 621 -13.59 -1.53 -5.38
CA ALA A 621 -12.49 -1.74 -4.44
C ALA A 621 -11.93 -3.16 -4.44
N ASN A 622 -12.71 -4.14 -4.75
CA ASN A 622 -12.29 -5.53 -4.66
C ASN A 622 -11.88 -6.13 -6.00
N ALA A 623 -12.12 -5.44 -7.13
CA ALA A 623 -12.02 -6.10 -8.41
C ALA A 623 -10.83 -5.64 -9.26
N GLU A 624 -10.60 -4.34 -9.46
CA GLU A 624 -9.75 -3.91 -10.55
C GLU A 624 -8.78 -2.78 -10.21
N ASP A 625 -8.94 -2.08 -9.10
CA ASP A 625 -8.08 -0.95 -8.75
C ASP A 625 -6.91 -1.40 -7.87
N GLY A 626 -5.68 -1.17 -8.33
CA GLY A 626 -4.46 -1.50 -7.60
C GLY A 626 -4.34 -0.80 -6.25
N GLU A 627 -4.96 0.38 -6.09
CA GLU A 627 -4.90 1.17 -4.86
C GLU A 627 -5.41 0.41 -3.62
N TYR A 628 -6.31 -0.54 -3.82
CA TYR A 628 -6.88 -1.35 -2.75
C TYR A 628 -6.03 -2.58 -2.37
N HIS A 629 -4.85 -2.77 -3.02
CA HIS A 629 -4.07 -4.00 -2.89
C HIS A 629 -2.56 -3.79 -2.72
N TYR A 630 -2.12 -2.54 -2.54
CA TYR A 630 -0.69 -2.22 -2.37
C TYR A 630 -0.17 -2.39 -0.94
N GLY A 631 -1.05 -2.61 0.04
CA GLY A 631 -0.67 -2.66 1.45
C GLY A 631 0.32 -3.76 1.81
N LEU A 632 1.18 -3.49 2.78
CA LEU A 632 1.93 -4.52 3.52
C LEU A 632 1.01 -5.32 4.45
N MET A 633 -0.15 -4.79 4.75
CA MET A 633 -1.19 -5.39 5.57
C MET A 633 -2.52 -5.44 4.82
N ASN A 634 -3.37 -6.36 5.21
CA ASN A 634 -4.73 -6.49 4.71
C ASN A 634 -5.65 -5.40 5.28
N ARG A 635 -6.86 -5.30 4.78
CA ARG A 635 -7.86 -4.32 5.24
C ARG A 635 -8.32 -4.53 6.68
N ASP A 636 -8.28 -5.76 7.18
CA ASP A 636 -8.51 -6.07 8.59
C ASP A 636 -7.31 -5.76 9.50
N VAL A 637 -6.30 -5.08 8.95
CA VAL A 637 -5.00 -4.78 9.54
C VAL A 637 -4.24 -6.02 10.04
N SER A 638 -4.52 -7.18 9.52
CA SER A 638 -3.66 -8.35 9.65
C SER A 638 -2.50 -8.30 8.64
N ALA A 639 -1.37 -8.93 8.95
CA ALA A 639 -0.20 -8.84 8.09
C ALA A 639 -0.37 -9.60 6.76
N LYS A 640 0.19 -9.06 5.69
CA LYS A 640 0.51 -9.86 4.49
C LYS A 640 1.91 -10.46 4.62
N PRO A 641 2.25 -11.51 3.85
CA PRO A 641 3.64 -11.99 3.77
C PRO A 641 4.65 -10.89 3.44
N SER A 642 4.26 -9.88 2.67
CA SER A 642 5.08 -8.71 2.34
C SER A 642 5.52 -7.90 3.56
N LEU A 643 4.75 -7.85 4.66
CA LEU A 643 5.18 -7.21 5.90
C LEU A 643 6.38 -7.95 6.52
N LEU A 644 6.34 -9.29 6.52
CA LEU A 644 7.44 -10.09 7.05
C LEU A 644 8.68 -9.99 6.15
N ALA A 645 8.48 -9.92 4.84
CA ALA A 645 9.56 -9.71 3.88
C ALA A 645 10.23 -8.35 4.08
N TYR A 646 9.43 -7.31 4.31
CA TYR A 646 9.93 -5.97 4.65
C TYR A 646 10.73 -6.00 5.97
N ALA A 647 10.19 -6.62 7.02
CA ALA A 647 10.87 -6.76 8.30
C ALA A 647 12.18 -7.56 8.20
N THR A 648 12.20 -8.60 7.35
CA THR A 648 13.39 -9.41 7.05
C THR A 648 14.44 -8.57 6.34
N ALA A 649 14.05 -7.84 5.30
CA ALA A 649 14.94 -6.93 4.58
C ALA A 649 15.52 -5.86 5.50
N ALA A 650 14.70 -5.23 6.35
CA ALA A 650 15.15 -4.22 7.29
C ALA A 650 16.15 -4.78 8.31
N ARG A 651 15.93 -6.00 8.80
CA ARG A 651 16.86 -6.67 9.71
C ARG A 651 18.21 -6.92 9.07
N ILE A 652 18.24 -7.34 7.81
CA ILE A 652 19.47 -7.77 7.14
C ILE A 652 20.20 -6.58 6.50
N PHE A 653 19.47 -5.67 5.83
CA PHE A 653 20.10 -4.68 4.94
C PHE A 653 20.25 -3.30 5.56
N ASP A 654 19.55 -2.97 6.65
CA ASP A 654 19.58 -1.59 7.17
C ASP A 654 21.01 -1.11 7.48
N GLN A 655 21.78 -1.95 8.17
CA GLN A 655 23.18 -1.66 8.51
C GLN A 655 24.21 -2.39 7.62
N ALA A 656 23.73 -3.06 6.58
CA ALA A 656 24.62 -3.78 5.68
C ALA A 656 25.39 -2.84 4.75
N THR A 657 26.56 -3.32 4.30
CA THR A 657 27.32 -2.72 3.20
C THR A 657 27.26 -3.63 1.99
N PHE A 658 26.89 -3.11 0.84
CA PHE A 658 26.95 -3.88 -0.39
C PHE A 658 28.40 -4.14 -0.78
N ILE A 659 28.72 -5.40 -1.06
CA ILE A 659 30.06 -5.82 -1.48
C ILE A 659 30.14 -5.89 -3.01
N GLY A 660 29.17 -6.55 -3.65
CA GLY A 660 29.18 -6.74 -5.10
C GLY A 660 28.15 -7.75 -5.59
N TRP A 661 28.00 -7.80 -6.91
CA TRP A 661 27.26 -8.81 -7.59
C TRP A 661 28.08 -10.10 -7.70
N LEU A 662 27.41 -11.24 -7.62
CA LEU A 662 28.00 -12.56 -7.84
C LEU A 662 27.76 -13.00 -9.28
N ALA A 663 28.79 -13.49 -9.94
CA ALA A 663 28.71 -14.08 -11.26
C ALA A 663 28.80 -15.63 -11.16
N PHE A 664 27.94 -16.32 -11.90
CA PHE A 664 27.84 -17.77 -11.90
C PHE A 664 28.04 -18.30 -13.31
N ASP A 665 28.49 -19.56 -13.41
CA ASP A 665 28.60 -20.27 -14.71
C ASP A 665 27.21 -20.46 -15.33
N ASP A 666 26.18 -20.71 -14.49
CA ASP A 666 24.79 -20.71 -14.93
C ASP A 666 24.28 -19.27 -15.06
N GLN A 667 23.96 -18.87 -16.28
CA GLN A 667 23.50 -17.53 -16.62
C GLN A 667 22.12 -17.17 -16.04
N ASN A 668 21.38 -18.15 -15.54
CA ASN A 668 20.10 -17.89 -14.87
C ASN A 668 20.28 -17.51 -13.40
N LEU A 669 21.40 -17.86 -12.78
CA LEU A 669 21.65 -17.52 -11.39
C LEU A 669 22.00 -16.05 -11.23
N ARG A 670 21.52 -15.47 -10.14
CA ARG A 670 21.77 -14.11 -9.73
C ARG A 670 22.16 -14.09 -8.26
N GLY A 671 22.99 -13.13 -7.89
CA GLY A 671 23.39 -13.00 -6.49
C GLY A 671 23.93 -11.63 -6.15
N LEU A 672 23.60 -11.21 -4.95
CA LEU A 672 24.12 -10.01 -4.29
C LEU A 672 24.85 -10.44 -3.03
N LEU A 673 25.97 -9.80 -2.75
CA LEU A 673 26.72 -10.02 -1.53
C LEU A 673 26.73 -8.78 -0.66
N PHE A 674 26.47 -8.97 0.63
CA PHE A 674 26.46 -7.93 1.64
C PHE A 674 27.34 -8.32 2.83
N ASP A 675 28.03 -7.34 3.38
CA ASP A 675 28.60 -7.40 4.73
C ASP A 675 27.54 -6.88 5.72
N THR A 676 27.13 -7.72 6.67
CA THR A 676 26.07 -7.39 7.61
C THR A 676 26.58 -7.54 9.05
N PRO A 677 25.88 -6.98 10.05
CA PRO A 677 26.25 -7.21 11.45
C PRO A 677 26.29 -8.69 11.88
N ASP A 678 25.53 -9.55 11.18
CA ASP A 678 25.47 -11.00 11.42
C ASP A 678 26.49 -11.79 10.61
N GLY A 679 27.35 -11.12 9.82
CA GLY A 679 28.34 -11.70 8.90
C GLY A 679 27.97 -11.51 7.43
N GLU A 680 28.75 -12.11 6.55
CA GLU A 680 28.49 -12.01 5.12
C GLU A 680 27.19 -12.74 4.74
N ALA A 681 26.32 -12.03 4.02
CA ALA A 681 25.04 -12.53 3.55
C ALA A 681 25.00 -12.50 2.01
N ALA A 682 24.74 -13.65 1.40
CA ALA A 682 24.50 -13.75 -0.04
C ALA A 682 22.98 -13.85 -0.30
N VAL A 683 22.44 -12.96 -1.12
CA VAL A 683 21.07 -13.05 -1.63
C VAL A 683 21.11 -13.71 -2.99
N LEU A 684 20.52 -14.90 -3.11
CA LEU A 684 20.58 -15.71 -4.33
C LEU A 684 19.18 -16.04 -4.85
N TRP A 685 19.04 -16.03 -6.20
CA TRP A 685 17.82 -16.44 -6.87
C TRP A 685 18.12 -16.93 -8.30
N SER A 686 17.12 -17.55 -8.96
CA SER A 686 17.22 -18.03 -10.34
C SER A 686 16.22 -17.32 -11.25
N ARG A 687 16.59 -17.08 -12.49
CA ARG A 687 15.70 -16.61 -13.56
C ARG A 687 15.51 -17.64 -14.68
N ALA A 688 15.60 -18.92 -14.32
CA ALA A 688 15.29 -20.01 -15.24
C ALA A 688 13.85 -19.96 -15.78
N ASP A 689 12.91 -19.44 -14.99
CA ASP A 689 11.52 -19.21 -15.37
C ASP A 689 11.28 -17.81 -15.98
N GLY A 690 12.35 -17.03 -16.21
CA GLY A 690 12.24 -15.66 -16.73
C GLY A 690 11.89 -14.63 -15.65
N TYR A 691 11.36 -13.49 -16.11
CA TYR A 691 11.09 -12.31 -15.30
C TYR A 691 9.59 -11.96 -15.22
N ILE A 692 8.75 -12.62 -15.99
CA ILE A 692 7.32 -12.32 -16.08
C ILE A 692 6.59 -13.20 -15.08
N LEU A 693 5.92 -12.58 -14.15
CA LEU A 693 5.01 -13.25 -13.23
C LEU A 693 3.72 -13.61 -13.96
N ASN A 694 3.15 -14.77 -13.63
CA ASN A 694 1.93 -15.22 -14.30
C ASN A 694 0.80 -14.21 -14.07
N PRO A 695 0.22 -13.60 -15.12
CA PRO A 695 -0.85 -12.63 -14.97
C PRO A 695 -2.24 -13.27 -14.78
N ASP A 696 -2.36 -14.58 -14.95
CA ASP A 696 -3.64 -15.30 -15.00
C ASP A 696 -4.01 -15.95 -13.66
N HIS A 697 -3.70 -15.31 -12.55
CA HIS A 697 -4.21 -15.68 -11.25
C HIS A 697 -5.66 -15.22 -11.08
N ALA A 698 -6.52 -15.51 -12.02
CA ALA A 698 -7.94 -15.28 -11.81
C ALA A 698 -8.43 -16.24 -10.74
N ALA A 699 -8.47 -15.80 -9.51
CA ALA A 699 -9.38 -16.39 -8.58
C ALA A 699 -10.79 -16.13 -9.11
N ASP A 700 -11.53 -17.17 -9.45
CA ASP A 700 -12.94 -17.06 -9.81
C ASP A 700 -13.76 -16.47 -8.64
N ASP A 701 -13.21 -16.52 -7.44
CA ASP A 701 -13.72 -15.87 -6.25
C ASP A 701 -12.66 -14.98 -5.60
N PRO A 702 -12.76 -13.66 -5.74
CA PRO A 702 -11.83 -12.71 -5.13
C PRO A 702 -11.88 -12.71 -3.59
N HIS A 703 -12.89 -13.33 -2.99
CA HIS A 703 -13.05 -13.42 -1.54
C HIS A 703 -12.25 -14.54 -0.92
N PHE A 704 -11.80 -15.51 -1.72
CA PHE A 704 -11.02 -16.64 -1.23
C PHE A 704 -9.71 -16.71 -1.97
N ALA A 705 -8.63 -16.74 -1.21
CA ALA A 705 -7.34 -17.09 -1.78
C ALA A 705 -7.42 -18.55 -2.21
N ALA A 706 -7.65 -18.79 -3.49
CA ALA A 706 -7.30 -20.09 -4.05
C ALA A 706 -5.85 -20.39 -3.65
N PRO A 707 -5.48 -21.63 -3.40
CA PRO A 707 -4.11 -21.98 -3.03
C PRO A 707 -3.06 -21.38 -3.97
N GLU A 708 -3.37 -21.26 -5.23
CA GLU A 708 -2.53 -20.70 -6.28
C GLU A 708 -2.26 -19.22 -6.06
N VAL A 709 -3.25 -18.45 -5.62
CA VAL A 709 -3.12 -17.02 -5.33
C VAL A 709 -2.27 -16.77 -4.07
N TRP A 710 -2.35 -17.71 -3.09
CA TRP A 710 -1.54 -17.62 -1.89
C TRP A 710 -0.11 -18.09 -2.12
N VAL A 711 0.10 -19.17 -2.86
CA VAL A 711 1.37 -19.92 -2.87
C VAL A 711 2.11 -19.83 -4.21
N ASP A 712 1.52 -19.89 -5.33
CA ASP A 712 2.11 -19.93 -6.70
C ASP A 712 3.64 -20.16 -6.76
N PRO A 713 4.13 -21.39 -6.56
CA PRO A 713 5.57 -21.67 -6.47
C PRO A 713 6.25 -21.59 -7.85
N TRP A 714 7.49 -21.16 -7.88
CA TRP A 714 8.31 -21.22 -9.08
C TRP A 714 8.49 -22.67 -9.56
N PRO A 715 8.24 -22.98 -10.86
CA PRO A 715 8.28 -24.35 -11.34
C PRO A 715 9.69 -24.94 -11.45
N THR A 716 10.68 -24.11 -11.80
CA THR A 716 12.04 -24.58 -12.05
C THR A 716 12.94 -24.41 -10.82
N LYS A 717 13.60 -25.50 -10.43
CA LYS A 717 14.58 -25.50 -9.34
C LYS A 717 15.97 -25.76 -9.88
N THR A 718 16.94 -24.96 -9.47
CA THR A 718 18.35 -25.06 -9.87
C THR A 718 19.20 -25.41 -8.64
N ASN A 719 20.02 -26.43 -8.76
CA ASN A 719 20.99 -26.78 -7.72
C ASN A 719 22.30 -26.03 -7.91
N LEU A 720 22.76 -25.36 -6.86
CA LEU A 720 24.08 -24.74 -6.79
C LEU A 720 24.89 -25.41 -5.67
N THR A 721 26.00 -26.00 -6.00
CA THR A 721 26.94 -26.56 -5.01
C THR A 721 27.93 -25.50 -4.60
N VAL A 722 28.05 -25.27 -3.32
CA VAL A 722 28.93 -24.26 -2.73
C VAL A 722 29.90 -24.90 -1.74
N SER A 723 31.09 -24.32 -1.65
CA SER A 723 32.07 -24.68 -0.59
C SER A 723 31.84 -23.81 0.64
N THR A 724 32.06 -24.39 1.82
CA THR A 724 31.97 -23.64 3.07
C THR A 724 32.91 -24.23 4.14
N ALA A 725 33.49 -23.36 4.95
CA ALA A 725 34.19 -23.75 6.15
C ALA A 725 33.25 -23.92 7.37
N ALA A 726 32.02 -23.41 7.28
CA ALA A 726 31.04 -23.56 8.34
C ALA A 726 30.57 -25.01 8.49
N GLU A 727 30.16 -25.40 9.68
CA GLU A 727 29.55 -26.71 9.95
C GLU A 727 28.12 -26.80 9.40
N SER A 728 27.45 -25.66 9.27
CA SER A 728 26.12 -25.53 8.68
C SER A 728 25.99 -24.19 7.95
N VAL A 729 25.16 -24.16 6.91
CA VAL A 729 24.77 -22.95 6.21
C VAL A 729 23.37 -22.56 6.66
N THR A 730 23.17 -21.29 7.02
CA THR A 730 21.83 -20.80 7.37
C THR A 730 21.19 -20.18 6.13
N GLN A 731 20.01 -20.66 5.79
CA GLN A 731 19.15 -20.09 4.75
C GLN A 731 17.98 -19.37 5.40
N LEU A 732 17.69 -18.15 4.95
CA LEU A 732 16.42 -17.46 5.22
C LEU A 732 15.61 -17.40 3.92
N ASP A 733 14.33 -17.66 4.00
CA ASP A 733 13.41 -17.38 2.90
C ASP A 733 12.97 -15.92 2.89
N SER A 734 12.12 -15.56 1.93
CA SER A 734 11.69 -14.17 1.73
C SER A 734 10.97 -13.55 2.92
N ILE A 735 10.34 -14.34 3.78
CA ILE A 735 9.65 -13.87 4.99
C ILE A 735 10.47 -14.10 6.27
N GLY A 736 11.74 -14.50 6.14
CA GLY A 736 12.70 -14.62 7.23
C GLY A 736 12.67 -15.91 8.02
N ARG A 737 11.98 -16.98 7.53
CA ARG A 737 12.03 -18.30 8.16
C ARG A 737 13.41 -18.89 7.93
N SER A 738 14.02 -19.36 9.01
CA SER A 738 15.36 -19.89 9.02
C SER A 738 15.40 -21.41 8.84
N THR A 739 16.27 -21.89 7.98
CA THR A 739 16.56 -23.30 7.78
C THR A 739 18.05 -23.53 7.81
N ALA A 740 18.49 -24.51 8.61
CA ALA A 740 19.89 -24.95 8.60
C ALA A 740 20.08 -25.99 7.49
N LEU A 741 21.03 -25.73 6.59
CA LEU A 741 21.38 -26.64 5.52
C LEU A 741 22.57 -27.51 5.96
N THR A 742 22.49 -28.80 5.64
CA THR A 742 23.56 -29.74 5.98
C THR A 742 24.78 -29.50 5.10
N VAL A 743 25.95 -29.42 5.72
CA VAL A 743 27.24 -29.38 5.07
C VAL A 743 27.86 -30.77 5.08
N THR A 744 28.22 -31.27 3.92
CA THR A 744 28.88 -32.57 3.77
C THR A 744 30.20 -32.38 3.01
N ASN A 745 31.30 -32.85 3.57
CA ASN A 745 32.64 -32.72 2.95
C ASN A 745 32.98 -31.25 2.59
N ARG A 746 32.65 -30.32 3.46
CA ARG A 746 32.80 -28.86 3.23
C ARG A 746 32.02 -28.33 2.02
N THR A 747 30.93 -28.97 1.65
CA THR A 747 30.04 -28.49 0.59
C THR A 747 28.61 -28.49 1.05
N ALA A 748 27.84 -27.51 0.59
CA ALA A 748 26.40 -27.47 0.71
C ALA A 748 25.77 -27.41 -0.69
N THR A 749 24.59 -28.01 -0.85
CA THR A 749 23.80 -27.86 -2.07
C THR A 749 22.64 -26.94 -1.78
N LEU A 750 22.56 -25.85 -2.50
CA LEU A 750 21.50 -24.86 -2.43
C LEU A 750 20.49 -25.17 -3.53
N LEU A 751 19.21 -25.20 -3.16
CA LEU A 751 18.11 -25.32 -4.12
C LEU A 751 17.53 -23.94 -4.36
N LEU A 752 17.79 -23.37 -5.55
CA LEU A 752 17.39 -22.02 -5.94
C LEU A 752 16.26 -22.07 -6.96
N ASP A 753 15.37 -21.09 -6.85
CA ASP A 753 14.28 -20.83 -7.80
C ASP A 753 14.10 -19.31 -7.97
N GLY A 754 12.99 -18.85 -8.51
CA GLY A 754 12.73 -17.43 -8.69
C GLY A 754 12.62 -16.62 -7.41
N ALA A 755 12.38 -17.28 -6.26
CA ALA A 755 12.30 -16.62 -4.96
C ALA A 755 13.70 -16.26 -4.43
N PRO A 756 13.95 -15.00 -4.04
CA PRO A 756 15.20 -14.61 -3.40
C PRO A 756 15.31 -15.26 -2.01
N ARG A 757 16.49 -15.82 -1.73
CA ARG A 757 16.86 -16.39 -0.44
C ARG A 757 18.16 -15.78 0.06
N ILE A 758 18.29 -15.65 1.35
CA ILE A 758 19.47 -15.10 2.02
C ILE A 758 20.24 -16.24 2.67
N PHE A 759 21.53 -16.30 2.43
CA PHE A 759 22.40 -17.35 2.94
C PHE A 759 23.56 -16.75 3.74
N PHE A 760 23.84 -17.36 4.88
CA PHE A 760 25.00 -17.07 5.73
C PHE A 760 25.93 -18.29 5.77
N GLY A 761 27.23 -18.04 5.88
CA GLY A 761 28.23 -19.10 6.02
C GLY A 761 28.61 -19.76 4.70
N LEU A 762 28.49 -19.06 3.57
CA LEU A 762 28.87 -19.58 2.25
C LEU A 762 30.32 -19.23 1.88
N ALA A 763 30.97 -20.22 1.26
CA ALA A 763 32.11 -19.96 0.37
C ALA A 763 31.70 -20.50 -1.02
N LEU A 764 31.39 -19.61 -1.95
CA LEU A 764 30.82 -20.00 -3.23
C LEU A 764 31.89 -20.60 -4.16
N SER A 765 31.80 -21.91 -4.52
CA SER A 765 32.59 -22.54 -5.55
C SER A 765 31.83 -22.58 -6.87
N GLY A 766 32.47 -22.27 -7.98
CA GLY A 766 31.83 -22.12 -9.30
C GLY A 766 31.12 -20.76 -9.49
N ALA A 767 31.10 -19.92 -8.47
CA ALA A 767 30.67 -18.53 -8.58
C ALA A 767 31.88 -17.61 -8.68
N GLN A 768 31.79 -16.60 -9.51
CA GLN A 768 32.80 -15.56 -9.63
C GLN A 768 32.26 -14.26 -9.05
N GLU A 769 33.03 -13.62 -8.18
CA GLU A 769 32.73 -12.31 -7.68
C GLU A 769 32.70 -11.31 -8.86
N GLY A 770 31.62 -10.49 -8.92
CA GLY A 770 31.50 -9.54 -10.02
C GLY A 770 30.42 -8.50 -9.76
N ALA A 771 30.59 -7.34 -10.35
CA ALA A 771 29.58 -6.29 -10.41
C ALA A 771 29.14 -6.09 -11.86
N LEU A 772 27.86 -5.80 -12.05
CA LEU A 772 27.23 -5.70 -13.37
C LEU A 772 26.61 -4.31 -13.57
N TRP A 773 26.93 -3.68 -14.71
CA TRP A 773 26.33 -2.40 -15.13
C TRP A 773 25.84 -2.52 -16.56
N THR A 774 24.75 -1.86 -16.90
CA THR A 774 24.09 -2.00 -18.21
C THR A 774 23.69 -0.64 -18.78
N SER A 775 23.78 -0.47 -20.08
CA SER A 775 23.24 0.65 -20.85
C SER A 775 22.77 0.13 -22.20
N GLY A 776 21.46 0.08 -22.42
CA GLY A 776 20.87 -0.49 -23.64
C GLY A 776 21.37 -1.91 -23.93
N PRO A 777 21.88 -2.19 -25.16
CA PRO A 777 22.35 -3.49 -25.54
C PRO A 777 23.77 -3.82 -24.99
N VAL A 778 24.33 -3.00 -24.13
CA VAL A 778 25.67 -3.11 -23.59
C VAL A 778 25.64 -3.45 -22.13
N THR A 779 26.34 -4.51 -21.75
CA THR A 779 26.56 -4.91 -20.37
C THR A 779 28.06 -4.90 -20.07
N VAL A 780 28.44 -4.33 -18.93
CA VAL A 780 29.80 -4.34 -18.39
C VAL A 780 29.78 -5.11 -17.09
N GLN A 781 30.64 -6.09 -16.97
CA GLN A 781 30.77 -6.90 -15.75
C GLN A 781 32.23 -6.84 -15.27
N ALA A 782 32.42 -6.36 -14.05
CA ALA A 782 33.69 -6.54 -13.36
C ALA A 782 33.68 -7.89 -12.67
N ARG A 783 34.68 -8.74 -12.90
CA ARG A 783 34.73 -10.06 -12.30
C ARG A 783 36.18 -10.47 -12.02
N ARG A 784 36.31 -11.54 -11.23
CA ARG A 784 37.61 -12.17 -10.97
C ARG A 784 38.13 -12.84 -12.22
N ASP A 785 39.39 -12.58 -12.52
CA ASP A 785 40.19 -13.28 -13.55
C ASP A 785 41.53 -13.66 -12.92
N GLY A 786 41.61 -14.87 -12.35
CA GLY A 786 42.69 -15.26 -11.46
C GLY A 786 42.75 -14.41 -10.18
N GLU A 787 43.92 -13.76 -9.95
CA GLU A 787 44.10 -12.85 -8.79
C GLU A 787 43.84 -11.38 -9.15
N ARG A 788 43.25 -11.09 -10.31
CA ARG A 788 43.03 -9.75 -10.82
C ARG A 788 41.56 -9.52 -11.20
N ILE A 789 41.23 -8.30 -11.52
CA ILE A 789 39.93 -7.94 -12.08
C ILE A 789 40.02 -7.94 -13.60
N SER A 790 38.96 -8.35 -14.27
CA SER A 790 38.72 -8.05 -15.67
C SER A 790 37.36 -7.40 -15.87
N LEU A 791 37.26 -6.49 -16.85
CA LEU A 791 35.98 -6.02 -17.34
C LEU A 791 35.54 -6.83 -18.54
N LEU A 792 34.46 -7.59 -18.40
CA LEU A 792 33.78 -8.24 -19.51
C LEU A 792 32.74 -7.31 -20.08
N VAL A 793 32.89 -6.93 -21.34
CA VAL A 793 31.90 -6.11 -22.05
C VAL A 793 31.15 -6.99 -23.03
N THR A 794 29.84 -7.10 -22.81
CA THR A 794 28.94 -7.86 -23.68
C THR A 794 28.10 -6.91 -24.49
N VAL A 795 28.01 -7.07 -25.78
CA VAL A 795 27.25 -6.21 -26.70
C VAL A 795 26.33 -7.05 -27.55
N LEU A 796 25.03 -6.78 -27.46
CA LEU A 796 24.01 -7.36 -28.31
C LEU A 796 23.82 -6.48 -29.56
N ASN A 797 23.98 -7.03 -30.76
CA ASN A 797 23.51 -6.35 -31.97
C ASN A 797 22.01 -6.60 -32.15
N SER A 798 21.19 -5.70 -31.65
CA SER A 798 19.73 -5.78 -31.70
C SER A 798 19.12 -5.51 -33.10
N ALA A 799 19.92 -5.00 -34.04
CA ALA A 799 19.46 -4.75 -35.38
C ALA A 799 19.42 -6.03 -36.25
N ALA A 800 18.65 -6.02 -37.34
CA ALA A 800 18.61 -7.11 -38.30
C ALA A 800 19.83 -7.15 -39.22
N SER A 801 20.59 -6.05 -39.32
CA SER A 801 21.77 -5.92 -40.17
C SER A 801 23.06 -6.20 -39.39
N ASN A 802 24.13 -6.53 -40.13
CA ASN A 802 25.45 -6.63 -39.51
C ASN A 802 25.91 -5.27 -38.95
N ALA A 803 26.67 -5.30 -37.86
CA ALA A 803 27.25 -4.12 -37.27
C ALA A 803 28.75 -4.29 -37.02
N ASP A 804 29.48 -3.18 -37.12
CA ASP A 804 30.84 -3.08 -36.61
C ASP A 804 30.77 -2.43 -35.23
N ILE A 805 31.50 -2.98 -34.24
CA ILE A 805 31.44 -2.53 -32.85
C ILE A 805 32.83 -2.10 -32.42
N ARG A 806 32.90 -0.96 -31.77
CA ARG A 806 34.11 -0.45 -31.12
C ARG A 806 33.86 -0.27 -29.65
N VAL A 807 34.59 -1.01 -28.83
CA VAL A 807 34.54 -0.89 -27.36
C VAL A 807 35.79 -0.16 -26.89
N THR A 808 35.64 0.86 -26.10
CA THR A 808 36.70 1.65 -25.48
C THR A 808 36.52 1.64 -23.96
N THR A 809 37.54 1.21 -23.24
CA THR A 809 37.57 1.19 -21.76
C THR A 809 38.85 1.92 -21.30
N PRO A 810 38.97 2.28 -20.01
CA PRO A 810 40.23 2.76 -19.45
C PRO A 810 41.39 1.73 -19.55
N PHE A 811 41.06 0.46 -19.77
CA PHE A 811 42.04 -0.66 -19.85
C PHE A 811 42.36 -1.09 -21.28
N GLY A 812 41.79 -0.42 -22.27
CA GLY A 812 42.07 -0.70 -23.67
C GLY A 812 40.89 -0.48 -24.60
N GLU A 813 41.17 -0.64 -25.89
CA GLU A 813 40.17 -0.54 -26.95
C GLU A 813 40.19 -1.83 -27.79
N ASN A 814 38.96 -2.26 -28.17
CA ASN A 814 38.81 -3.40 -29.09
C ASN A 814 37.81 -3.08 -30.21
N LYS A 815 37.97 -3.72 -31.35
CA LYS A 815 37.08 -3.61 -32.51
C LYS A 815 36.62 -4.97 -32.95
N LEU A 816 35.33 -5.12 -33.13
CA LEU A 816 34.72 -6.31 -33.72
C LEU A 816 34.02 -5.90 -35.02
N THR A 817 34.30 -6.61 -36.09
CA THR A 817 33.68 -6.33 -37.39
C THR A 817 32.67 -7.40 -37.75
N LYS A 818 31.54 -6.94 -38.34
CA LYS A 818 30.50 -7.81 -38.92
C LYS A 818 29.78 -8.69 -37.89
N LEU A 819 29.49 -8.18 -36.68
CA LEU A 819 28.59 -8.89 -35.77
C LEU A 819 27.23 -8.98 -36.44
N SER A 820 26.72 -10.19 -36.67
CA SER A 820 25.44 -10.41 -37.30
C SER A 820 24.28 -9.89 -36.42
N GLY A 821 23.18 -9.52 -37.06
CA GLY A 821 21.97 -9.11 -36.37
C GLY A 821 21.45 -10.19 -35.42
N GLY A 822 21.04 -9.82 -34.23
CA GLY A 822 20.57 -10.69 -33.16
C GLY A 822 21.69 -11.47 -32.45
N GLN A 823 22.96 -11.26 -32.78
CA GLN A 823 24.08 -11.92 -32.12
C GLN A 823 24.71 -11.06 -31.02
N THR A 824 25.24 -11.74 -30.02
CA THR A 824 25.97 -11.14 -28.91
C THR A 824 27.46 -11.35 -29.10
N ALA A 825 28.24 -10.35 -28.73
CA ALA A 825 29.71 -10.43 -28.70
C ALA A 825 30.23 -10.11 -27.30
N GLU A 826 31.23 -10.85 -26.84
CA GLU A 826 31.90 -10.61 -25.57
C GLU A 826 33.33 -10.17 -25.79
N GLN A 827 33.81 -9.23 -25.04
CA GLN A 827 35.17 -8.71 -25.07
C GLN A 827 35.69 -8.54 -23.66
N ASN A 828 36.80 -9.20 -23.35
CA ASN A 828 37.40 -9.15 -22.02
C ASN A 828 38.54 -8.14 -22.00
N PHE A 829 38.57 -7.28 -21.00
CA PHE A 829 39.59 -6.26 -20.75
C PHE A 829 40.23 -6.53 -19.37
N PRO A 830 41.31 -7.32 -19.31
CA PRO A 830 41.98 -7.60 -18.05
C PRO A 830 42.64 -6.34 -17.49
N THR A 831 42.62 -6.23 -16.17
CA THR A 831 43.32 -5.17 -15.44
C THR A 831 44.56 -5.77 -14.74
N GLU A 832 45.47 -4.91 -14.29
CA GLU A 832 46.63 -5.33 -13.50
C GLU A 832 46.38 -5.22 -11.99
N SER A 833 45.11 -5.03 -11.59
CA SER A 833 44.76 -4.68 -10.21
C SER A 833 43.75 -5.64 -9.60
N THR A 834 43.74 -5.72 -8.26
CA THR A 834 42.70 -6.34 -7.45
C THR A 834 41.56 -5.36 -7.10
N GLU A 835 41.66 -4.09 -7.52
CA GLU A 835 40.63 -3.07 -7.34
C GLU A 835 40.63 -2.12 -8.54
N ILE A 836 39.45 -1.63 -8.90
CA ILE A 836 39.25 -0.61 -9.93
C ILE A 836 38.43 0.57 -9.34
N SER A 837 38.77 1.76 -9.78
CA SER A 837 37.98 2.98 -9.49
C SER A 837 36.81 3.07 -10.46
N ASN A 838 35.86 3.98 -10.13
CA ASN A 838 34.80 4.36 -11.05
C ASN A 838 35.34 4.72 -12.42
N GLY A 839 34.62 4.34 -13.46
CA GLY A 839 35.03 4.62 -14.82
C GLY A 839 33.90 4.48 -15.82
N GLN A 840 34.21 4.68 -17.08
CA GLN A 840 33.24 4.57 -18.17
C GLN A 840 33.74 3.64 -19.26
N VAL A 841 32.84 2.80 -19.75
CA VAL A 841 33.00 2.03 -21.00
C VAL A 841 32.14 2.71 -22.06
N THR A 842 32.75 2.99 -23.21
CA THR A 842 32.03 3.51 -24.38
C THR A 842 31.96 2.47 -25.46
N VAL A 843 30.77 2.22 -26.00
CA VAL A 843 30.56 1.30 -27.12
C VAL A 843 29.94 2.06 -28.28
N ALA A 844 30.59 2.05 -29.43
CA ALA A 844 30.04 2.59 -30.67
C ALA A 844 29.63 1.42 -31.59
N ILE A 845 28.38 1.41 -32.00
CA ILE A 845 27.81 0.43 -32.92
C ILE A 845 27.56 1.12 -34.26
N TYR A 846 28.12 0.56 -35.36
CA TYR A 846 27.98 1.08 -36.70
C TYR A 846 27.18 0.10 -37.54
N HIS A 847 25.96 0.45 -37.88
CA HIS A 847 25.08 -0.32 -38.76
C HIS A 847 25.26 0.10 -40.21
N TRP A 848 25.36 -0.88 -41.10
CA TRP A 848 25.50 -0.64 -42.52
C TRP A 848 24.13 -0.75 -43.21
N ASN A 849 23.38 0.36 -43.25
CA ASN A 849 22.15 0.44 -44.01
C ASN A 849 22.38 1.16 -45.34
N ASN A 850 22.36 0.40 -46.45
CA ASN A 850 22.38 0.90 -47.84
C ASN A 850 23.42 1.99 -48.15
N GLY A 851 24.62 1.86 -47.58
CA GLY A 851 25.74 2.76 -47.86
C GLY A 851 25.83 4.00 -46.96
N ASN A 852 24.89 4.23 -46.03
CA ASN A 852 25.03 5.21 -44.99
C ASN A 852 25.25 4.51 -43.62
N PRO A 853 26.37 4.78 -42.92
CA PRO A 853 26.61 4.24 -41.61
C PRO A 853 25.72 4.99 -40.58
N ASP A 854 24.77 4.27 -39.98
CA ASP A 854 24.12 4.72 -38.79
C ASP A 854 25.00 4.38 -37.59
N ARG A 855 25.25 5.36 -36.73
CA ARG A 855 26.14 5.23 -35.57
C ARG A 855 25.41 5.48 -34.29
N THR A 856 25.31 4.47 -33.46
CA THR A 856 24.82 4.60 -32.10
C THR A 856 25.97 4.49 -31.10
N ARG A 857 25.99 5.33 -30.08
CA ARG A 857 26.98 5.29 -29.02
C ARG A 857 26.29 5.04 -27.68
N TYR A 858 26.82 4.08 -26.95
CA TYR A 858 26.40 3.74 -25.59
C TYR A 858 27.55 4.04 -24.64
N SER A 859 27.21 4.56 -23.46
CA SER A 859 28.15 4.78 -22.37
C SER A 859 27.66 4.03 -21.14
N VAL A 860 28.47 3.15 -20.58
CA VAL A 860 28.21 2.43 -19.36
C VAL A 860 29.16 2.94 -18.30
N ASN A 861 28.62 3.62 -17.29
CA ASN A 861 29.39 4.01 -16.11
C ASN A 861 29.43 2.82 -15.16
N TYR A 862 30.61 2.45 -14.72
CA TYR A 862 30.81 1.40 -13.74
C TYR A 862 31.38 1.98 -12.44
N GLY A 863 30.94 1.41 -11.30
CA GLY A 863 31.40 1.79 -9.98
C GLY A 863 32.75 1.18 -9.61
N ALA A 864 33.31 1.60 -8.49
CA ALA A 864 34.47 0.98 -7.91
C ALA A 864 34.17 -0.48 -7.54
N PHE A 865 35.17 -1.34 -7.73
CA PHE A 865 35.05 -2.76 -7.43
C PHE A 865 36.39 -3.30 -6.88
N THR A 866 36.31 -4.15 -5.85
CA THR A 866 37.45 -4.76 -5.19
C THR A 866 37.24 -6.26 -5.12
N LEU A 867 38.23 -7.05 -5.52
CA LEU A 867 38.23 -8.50 -5.38
C LEU A 867 38.32 -8.89 -3.90
N ARG A 868 37.48 -9.83 -3.48
CA ARG A 868 37.57 -10.51 -2.20
C ARG A 868 37.98 -11.96 -2.36
N SER A 869 38.66 -12.51 -1.38
CA SER A 869 38.96 -13.94 -1.33
C SER A 869 37.79 -14.69 -0.71
N TRP A 870 37.18 -15.57 -1.51
CA TRP A 870 36.13 -16.49 -1.07
C TRP A 870 36.69 -17.77 -0.47
N LEU A 871 37.97 -17.97 -0.56
CA LEU A 871 38.63 -19.16 -0.03
C LEU A 871 38.73 -18.99 1.49
N ALA A 872 38.09 -19.89 2.20
CA ALA A 872 38.36 -20.04 3.62
C ALA A 872 39.88 -20.28 3.75
N GLU A 873 40.58 -19.38 4.39
CA GLU A 873 41.92 -19.66 4.85
C GLU A 873 41.89 -20.93 5.69
N ASN A 874 42.78 -21.88 5.40
CA ASN A 874 42.84 -23.17 6.05
C ASN A 874 43.04 -23.09 7.54
#